data_deef3955eaeff10b0d764572c6c7c484
#
_entry.id   deef3955eaeff10b0d764572c6c7c484
#
_cell.length_a   1.000
_cell.length_b   1.000
_cell.length_c   1.000
_cell.angle_alpha   90.00
_cell.angle_beta   90.00
_cell.angle_gamma   90.00
#
_symmetry.space_group_name_H-M   'P 1'
#
loop_
_entity.id
_entity.type
_entity.pdbx_description
1 polymer ?
#
loop_
_entity_poly.entity_id
_entity_poly.type
_entity_poly.pdbx_seq_one_letter_code
_entity_poly.pdbx_strand_id
1 'polypeptide(L)'
;METTVMNYIVREQELINKDLSTYLKRHEQKEMLRLLVAGSVDDGKSTLIGRLLYDSHLIYKDHLEAISRDSKVFNTTENEIDLSLLTDGLKAEREQGITIDVAYRYFSTEKKSFILCDAPGHEQYTRNMATGASHCDMALILIDAQNGVKAQTRRHSLIASIMGIRNFVVVINKMDLVNYDETIYKSIAQDYLAFSSKLEVDSVHFIPISALTGANVVSQSVDMSWFMGGPLLNYLENVQLTNDRNLIDFRFPVQYAIRPNSRFRGFAGSVVSGIIRQGDEVVVMPSRQRTHVRSIETFEGNPNEAFAPMPVVLTMEDEVDISRGMVLAKPNNIPSVGNYMESMLVWMDDSPLKIGSEYLLKCNTQTIPARITKVRYKYNVNELTRLDSESLSLNDIGRVEISLQRPLIYDSFRRNKSMGAFVLIDRNTNATSGGGVILEQVVDKDKKPRFLSEEKSLVTSENRAVLMGHKPATIWLTGLSGSGKSTIARLLEKKLMERGVHTYVLDGDNLRHGLNSDLGFSPEDRCENIRRAAEIAKLMNDAGLVIIAAFISPYRSDREEAARIVGSGFLEVYVDADIETCKKRDPKGLYAKFDAGKFAGLTGVDAPYEEPKDPLLHLKTEEETVEESVEKVLNRVIKVVV
;
A
#
# COMPACT_ATOMS: atom_id res chain seq x y z
N MET A 1 13.69 -23.57 -28.32
CA MET A 1 13.64 -23.34 -26.87
C MET A 1 13.79 -24.61 -26.04
N GLU A 2 13.14 -25.71 -26.35
CA GLU A 2 13.36 -27.00 -25.67
C GLU A 2 14.85 -27.41 -25.61
N THR A 3 15.59 -27.21 -26.70
CA THR A 3 17.02 -27.46 -26.75
C THR A 3 17.84 -26.57 -25.81
N THR A 4 17.40 -25.35 -25.55
CA THR A 4 18.12 -24.38 -24.69
C THR A 4 17.93 -24.72 -23.22
N VAL A 5 16.71 -25.06 -22.79
CA VAL A 5 16.40 -25.44 -21.40
C VAL A 5 16.99 -26.80 -21.05
N MET A 6 16.94 -27.77 -21.96
CA MET A 6 17.58 -29.08 -21.78
C MET A 6 19.11 -28.98 -21.68
N ASN A 7 19.71 -28.09 -22.47
CA ASN A 7 21.14 -27.76 -22.37
C ASN A 7 21.47 -27.07 -21.03
N TYR A 8 20.57 -26.29 -20.45
CA TYR A 8 20.78 -25.66 -19.16
C TYR A 8 20.82 -26.70 -18.03
N ILE A 9 19.86 -27.62 -17.97
CA ILE A 9 19.82 -28.66 -16.92
C ILE A 9 21.03 -29.57 -16.99
N VAL A 10 21.42 -29.97 -18.18
CA VAL A 10 22.63 -30.80 -18.40
C VAL A 10 23.88 -30.04 -17.93
N ARG A 11 23.97 -28.73 -18.25
CA ARG A 11 25.07 -27.86 -17.78
C ARG A 11 25.08 -27.67 -16.27
N GLU A 12 23.93 -27.48 -15.65
CA GLU A 12 23.80 -27.34 -14.19
C GLU A 12 24.18 -28.64 -13.48
N GLN A 13 23.71 -29.79 -13.96
CA GLN A 13 24.13 -31.11 -13.43
C GLN A 13 25.61 -31.37 -13.63
N GLU A 14 26.16 -31.01 -14.77
CA GLU A 14 27.61 -31.11 -15.04
C GLU A 14 28.41 -30.16 -14.12
N LEU A 15 27.87 -28.95 -13.84
CA LEU A 15 28.50 -27.98 -12.95
C LEU A 15 28.47 -28.46 -11.49
N ILE A 16 27.34 -28.98 -11.02
CA ILE A 16 27.19 -29.60 -9.70
C ILE A 16 28.20 -30.73 -9.51
N ASN A 17 28.35 -31.58 -10.52
CA ASN A 17 29.25 -32.72 -10.47
C ASN A 17 30.75 -32.35 -10.58
N LYS A 18 31.07 -31.23 -11.23
CA LYS A 18 32.46 -30.77 -11.44
C LYS A 18 32.93 -29.79 -10.39
N ASP A 19 32.07 -28.84 -10.00
CA ASP A 19 32.41 -27.76 -9.07
C ASP A 19 31.17 -27.23 -8.36
N LEU A 20 30.77 -27.89 -7.29
CA LEU A 20 29.64 -27.51 -6.44
C LEU A 20 29.79 -26.09 -5.86
N SER A 21 31.03 -25.67 -5.56
CA SER A 21 31.30 -24.33 -4.99
C SER A 21 30.96 -23.22 -5.99
N THR A 22 31.32 -23.38 -7.26
CA THR A 22 30.97 -22.43 -8.32
C THR A 22 29.48 -22.44 -8.63
N TYR A 23 28.81 -23.59 -8.56
CA TYR A 23 27.37 -23.71 -8.68
C TYR A 23 26.65 -22.92 -7.58
N LEU A 24 27.03 -23.14 -6.32
CA LEU A 24 26.43 -22.43 -5.17
C LEU A 24 26.62 -20.92 -5.27
N LYS A 25 27.83 -20.44 -5.59
CA LYS A 25 28.11 -19.01 -5.77
C LYS A 25 27.26 -18.36 -6.87
N ARG A 26 27.04 -19.05 -7.99
CA ARG A 26 26.15 -18.56 -9.06
C ARG A 26 24.69 -18.47 -8.60
N HIS A 27 24.24 -19.47 -7.82
CA HIS A 27 22.87 -19.47 -7.29
C HIS A 27 22.64 -18.39 -6.24
N GLU A 28 23.63 -18.14 -5.37
CA GLU A 28 23.59 -17.06 -4.36
C GLU A 28 23.53 -15.66 -5.00
N GLN A 29 24.09 -15.50 -6.19
CA GLN A 29 24.11 -14.20 -6.90
C GLN A 29 22.85 -13.93 -7.75
N LYS A 30 21.98 -14.93 -7.95
CA LYS A 30 20.74 -14.74 -8.71
C LYS A 30 19.76 -13.85 -7.93
N GLU A 31 19.19 -12.89 -8.62
CA GLU A 31 18.10 -12.09 -8.07
C GLU A 31 16.90 -13.00 -7.75
N MET A 32 16.35 -12.84 -6.55
CA MET A 32 15.19 -13.62 -6.09
C MET A 32 13.93 -12.78 -6.21
N LEU A 33 12.90 -13.33 -6.87
CA LEU A 33 11.59 -12.69 -7.03
C LEU A 33 10.52 -13.52 -6.32
N ARG A 34 9.81 -12.91 -5.38
CA ARG A 34 8.71 -13.53 -4.65
C ARG A 34 7.39 -13.11 -5.26
N LEU A 35 6.65 -14.08 -5.78
CA LEU A 35 5.42 -13.87 -6.53
C LEU A 35 4.22 -14.39 -5.74
N LEU A 36 3.29 -13.52 -5.43
CA LEU A 36 1.97 -13.91 -4.95
C LEU A 36 1.13 -14.38 -6.14
N VAL A 37 0.63 -15.60 -6.13
CA VAL A 37 -0.34 -16.08 -7.12
C VAL A 37 -1.72 -16.04 -6.50
N ALA A 38 -2.58 -15.15 -6.99
CA ALA A 38 -3.91 -14.89 -6.45
C ALA A 38 -4.97 -14.80 -7.55
N GLY A 39 -6.22 -15.05 -7.22
CA GLY A 39 -7.36 -15.06 -8.14
C GLY A 39 -8.52 -15.80 -7.50
N SER A 40 -9.68 -15.83 -8.15
CA SER A 40 -10.85 -16.54 -7.65
C SER A 40 -10.67 -18.06 -7.72
N VAL A 41 -11.58 -18.78 -7.14
CA VAL A 41 -11.68 -20.24 -7.33
C VAL A 41 -11.88 -20.50 -8.83
N ASP A 42 -11.26 -21.55 -9.33
CA ASP A 42 -11.29 -22.00 -10.73
C ASP A 42 -10.66 -21.07 -11.77
N ASP A 43 -9.99 -19.99 -11.39
CA ASP A 43 -9.23 -19.14 -12.33
C ASP A 43 -7.96 -19.83 -12.87
N GLY A 44 -7.59 -21.02 -12.37
CA GLY A 44 -6.49 -21.86 -12.86
C GLY A 44 -5.13 -21.56 -12.23
N LYS A 45 -5.11 -21.11 -10.95
CA LYS A 45 -3.87 -20.84 -10.20
C LYS A 45 -2.94 -22.04 -10.13
N SER A 46 -3.44 -23.16 -9.60
CA SER A 46 -2.67 -24.40 -9.45
C SER A 46 -2.21 -24.95 -10.80
N THR A 47 -3.04 -24.83 -11.85
CA THR A 47 -2.68 -25.20 -13.22
C THR A 47 -1.53 -24.35 -13.75
N LEU A 48 -1.55 -23.03 -13.53
CA LEU A 48 -0.47 -22.13 -13.96
C LEU A 48 0.84 -22.43 -13.23
N ILE A 49 0.78 -22.61 -11.90
CA ILE A 49 1.97 -22.96 -11.11
C ILE A 49 2.54 -24.29 -11.58
N GLY A 50 1.67 -25.30 -11.73
CA GLY A 50 2.07 -26.60 -12.26
C GLY A 50 2.70 -26.51 -13.65
N ARG A 51 2.14 -25.67 -14.55
CA ARG A 51 2.66 -25.42 -15.90
C ARG A 51 4.04 -24.75 -15.85
N LEU A 52 4.21 -23.72 -15.02
CA LEU A 52 5.51 -23.06 -14.85
C LEU A 52 6.58 -24.04 -14.34
N LEU A 53 6.25 -24.88 -13.36
CA LEU A 53 7.16 -25.89 -12.83
C LEU A 53 7.47 -26.98 -13.87
N TYR A 54 6.46 -27.43 -14.62
CA TYR A 54 6.62 -28.45 -15.66
C TYR A 54 7.49 -27.96 -16.82
N ASP A 55 7.16 -26.80 -17.38
CA ASP A 55 7.86 -26.25 -18.54
C ASP A 55 9.26 -25.73 -18.18
N SER A 56 9.53 -25.45 -16.89
CA SER A 56 10.88 -25.15 -16.38
C SER A 56 11.71 -26.41 -16.17
N HIS A 57 11.20 -27.61 -16.47
CA HIS A 57 11.86 -28.93 -16.33
C HIS A 57 12.46 -29.22 -14.94
N LEU A 58 11.90 -28.61 -13.88
CA LEU A 58 12.38 -28.78 -12.51
C LEU A 58 11.70 -29.93 -11.75
N ILE A 59 10.84 -30.68 -12.45
CA ILE A 59 10.15 -31.81 -11.87
C ILE A 59 10.95 -33.08 -12.11
N TYR A 60 11.30 -33.78 -11.03
CA TYR A 60 11.96 -35.08 -11.12
C TYR A 60 11.08 -36.10 -11.84
N LYS A 61 11.66 -36.95 -12.67
CA LYS A 61 10.95 -37.97 -13.46
C LYS A 61 10.03 -38.86 -12.61
N ASP A 62 10.47 -39.22 -11.41
CA ASP A 62 9.72 -40.06 -10.48
C ASP A 62 8.40 -39.35 -10.01
N HIS A 63 8.45 -38.04 -9.83
CA HIS A 63 7.25 -37.25 -9.51
C HIS A 63 6.29 -37.14 -10.70
N LEU A 64 6.80 -36.97 -11.91
CA LEU A 64 5.97 -36.96 -13.13
C LEU A 64 5.25 -38.31 -13.35
N GLU A 65 5.94 -39.43 -13.11
CA GLU A 65 5.33 -40.75 -13.21
C GLU A 65 4.26 -41.00 -12.12
N ALA A 66 4.45 -40.46 -10.92
CA ALA A 66 3.47 -40.53 -9.85
C ALA A 66 2.21 -39.73 -10.22
N ILE A 67 2.37 -38.48 -10.68
CA ILE A 67 1.27 -37.61 -11.10
C ILE A 67 0.53 -38.19 -12.30
N SER A 68 1.24 -38.74 -13.28
CA SER A 68 0.59 -39.42 -14.42
C SER A 68 -0.27 -40.62 -14.00
N ARG A 69 0.10 -41.30 -12.92
CA ARG A 69 -0.72 -42.37 -12.32
C ARG A 69 -1.93 -41.81 -11.58
N ASP A 70 -1.73 -40.77 -10.77
CA ASP A 70 -2.78 -40.12 -10.00
C ASP A 70 -3.81 -39.44 -10.91
N SER A 71 -3.39 -38.75 -11.99
CA SER A 71 -4.29 -38.15 -12.98
C SER A 71 -5.22 -39.17 -13.63
N LYS A 72 -4.75 -40.40 -13.86
CA LYS A 72 -5.57 -41.49 -14.39
C LYS A 72 -6.56 -42.06 -13.35
N VAL A 73 -6.20 -42.02 -12.07
CA VAL A 73 -7.04 -42.52 -10.97
C VAL A 73 -8.20 -41.57 -10.66
N PHE A 74 -7.90 -40.26 -10.67
CA PHE A 74 -8.88 -39.22 -10.36
C PHE A 74 -9.72 -38.75 -11.56
N ASN A 75 -9.38 -39.22 -12.80
CA ASN A 75 -10.14 -38.99 -14.04
C ASN A 75 -10.40 -37.49 -14.34
N THR A 76 -9.45 -36.63 -13.99
CA THR A 76 -9.60 -35.17 -14.05
C THR A 76 -9.41 -34.59 -15.45
N THR A 77 -8.76 -35.33 -16.38
CA THR A 77 -8.56 -34.89 -17.77
C THR A 77 -8.51 -36.08 -18.73
N GLU A 78 -9.20 -36.00 -19.87
CA GLU A 78 -9.41 -37.14 -20.77
C GLU A 78 -8.15 -37.65 -21.51
N ASN A 79 -7.01 -37.02 -21.51
CA ASN A 79 -5.76 -37.52 -22.13
C ASN A 79 -4.47 -36.77 -21.72
N GLU A 80 -4.48 -35.86 -20.75
CA GLU A 80 -3.33 -35.08 -20.34
C GLU A 80 -3.01 -35.23 -18.86
N ILE A 81 -1.76 -35.00 -18.48
CA ILE A 81 -1.32 -34.94 -17.09
C ILE A 81 -1.98 -33.74 -16.42
N ASP A 82 -2.73 -33.94 -15.36
CA ASP A 82 -3.26 -32.86 -14.56
C ASP A 82 -2.14 -32.20 -13.74
N LEU A 83 -1.67 -31.05 -14.21
CA LEU A 83 -0.57 -30.31 -13.60
C LEU A 83 -0.98 -29.64 -12.27
N SER A 84 -2.28 -29.52 -11.96
CA SER A 84 -2.74 -29.00 -10.67
C SER A 84 -2.33 -29.92 -9.52
N LEU A 85 -2.26 -31.23 -9.75
CA LEU A 85 -1.82 -32.22 -8.76
C LEU A 85 -0.36 -32.03 -8.30
N LEU A 86 0.45 -31.26 -9.04
CA LEU A 86 1.80 -30.85 -8.62
C LEU A 86 1.78 -29.90 -7.42
N THR A 87 0.73 -29.14 -7.28
CA THR A 87 0.61 -28.08 -6.26
C THR A 87 -0.13 -28.53 -5.02
N ASP A 88 -1.05 -29.49 -5.15
CA ASP A 88 -1.92 -29.95 -4.06
C ASP A 88 -1.13 -30.83 -3.08
N GLY A 89 -0.66 -30.18 -1.99
CA GLY A 89 0.18 -30.83 -0.97
C GLY A 89 -0.61 -31.61 0.08
N LEU A 90 -1.79 -31.13 0.44
CA LEU A 90 -2.64 -31.73 1.47
C LEU A 90 -3.64 -32.71 0.86
N LYS A 91 -3.92 -33.81 1.57
CA LYS A 91 -4.95 -34.77 1.13
C LYS A 91 -6.32 -34.10 0.97
N ALA A 92 -6.66 -33.16 1.86
CA ALA A 92 -7.90 -32.40 1.80
C ALA A 92 -7.97 -31.46 0.57
N GLU A 93 -6.86 -30.89 0.13
CA GLU A 93 -6.77 -30.07 -1.09
C GLU A 93 -7.04 -30.92 -2.33
N ARG A 94 -6.46 -32.13 -2.40
CA ARG A 94 -6.70 -33.08 -3.51
C ARG A 94 -8.12 -33.60 -3.57
N GLU A 95 -8.75 -33.84 -2.39
CA GLU A 95 -10.14 -34.32 -2.32
C GLU A 95 -11.17 -33.22 -2.67
N GLN A 96 -10.85 -31.97 -2.37
CA GLN A 96 -11.76 -30.82 -2.58
C GLN A 96 -11.42 -30.00 -3.83
N GLY A 97 -10.23 -30.19 -4.41
CA GLY A 97 -9.75 -29.42 -5.57
C GLY A 97 -9.55 -27.92 -5.29
N ILE A 98 -9.27 -27.55 -4.02
CA ILE A 98 -9.06 -26.15 -3.60
C ILE A 98 -7.79 -26.00 -2.77
N THR A 99 -7.08 -24.90 -2.95
CA THR A 99 -5.97 -24.51 -2.09
C THR A 99 -6.52 -24.02 -0.75
N ILE A 100 -6.09 -24.59 0.36
CA ILE A 100 -6.54 -24.27 1.73
C ILE A 100 -5.53 -23.39 2.44
N ASP A 101 -4.24 -23.74 2.37
CA ASP A 101 -3.16 -23.03 3.03
C ASP A 101 -2.20 -22.40 2.00
N VAL A 102 -1.34 -21.50 2.48
CA VAL A 102 -0.32 -20.88 1.63
C VAL A 102 0.80 -21.90 1.37
N ALA A 103 1.01 -22.22 0.12
CA ALA A 103 2.11 -23.08 -0.31
C ALA A 103 3.19 -22.27 -1.01
N TYR A 104 4.45 -22.53 -0.63
CA TYR A 104 5.61 -21.91 -1.29
C TYR A 104 6.26 -22.92 -2.23
N ARG A 105 6.41 -22.53 -3.50
CA ARG A 105 7.07 -23.32 -4.52
C ARG A 105 8.28 -22.57 -5.06
N TYR A 106 9.36 -23.28 -5.27
CA TYR A 106 10.64 -22.72 -5.69
C TYR A 106 10.98 -23.20 -7.07
N PHE A 107 11.36 -22.29 -7.94
CA PHE A 107 11.99 -22.64 -9.21
C PHE A 107 13.02 -21.57 -9.58
N SER A 108 13.93 -21.93 -10.50
CA SER A 108 15.01 -21.06 -10.93
C SER A 108 15.22 -21.19 -12.43
N THR A 109 15.44 -20.07 -13.09
CA THR A 109 15.89 -20.03 -14.48
C THR A 109 17.37 -19.63 -14.54
N GLU A 110 17.93 -19.47 -15.73
CA GLU A 110 19.29 -18.96 -15.86
C GLU A 110 19.47 -17.57 -15.24
N LYS A 111 18.43 -16.72 -15.31
CA LYS A 111 18.50 -15.31 -14.93
C LYS A 111 18.10 -15.05 -13.48
N LYS A 112 17.01 -15.68 -13.00
CA LYS A 112 16.40 -15.38 -11.70
C LYS A 112 15.98 -16.64 -10.95
N SER A 113 15.88 -16.51 -9.63
CA SER A 113 15.25 -17.47 -8.75
C SER A 113 13.86 -16.96 -8.34
N PHE A 114 12.88 -17.86 -8.30
CA PHE A 114 11.49 -17.51 -8.03
C PHE A 114 10.96 -18.26 -6.82
N ILE A 115 10.18 -17.56 -6.00
CA ILE A 115 9.35 -18.15 -4.96
C ILE A 115 7.90 -17.85 -5.32
N LEU A 116 7.15 -18.88 -5.69
CA LEU A 116 5.70 -18.77 -5.90
C LEU A 116 4.99 -18.99 -4.57
N CYS A 117 4.23 -18.02 -4.14
CA CYS A 117 3.33 -18.08 -3.01
C CYS A 117 1.92 -18.35 -3.55
N ASP A 118 1.49 -19.61 -3.49
CA ASP A 118 0.15 -20.00 -3.91
C ASP A 118 -0.86 -19.60 -2.82
N ALA A 119 -1.74 -18.67 -3.16
CA ALA A 119 -2.74 -18.16 -2.24
C ALA A 119 -4.11 -18.79 -2.49
N PRO A 120 -4.85 -19.18 -1.41
CA PRO A 120 -6.18 -19.71 -1.53
C PRO A 120 -7.12 -18.78 -2.29
N GLY A 121 -7.93 -19.34 -3.20
CA GLY A 121 -8.93 -18.59 -3.95
C GLY A 121 -10.24 -18.38 -3.22
N HIS A 122 -10.50 -19.14 -2.16
CA HIS A 122 -11.78 -19.15 -1.44
C HIS A 122 -11.83 -18.04 -0.38
N GLU A 123 -13.00 -17.41 -0.25
CA GLU A 123 -13.20 -16.27 0.68
C GLU A 123 -12.84 -16.61 2.13
N GLN A 124 -13.16 -17.82 2.58
CA GLN A 124 -12.89 -18.27 3.95
C GLN A 124 -11.40 -18.29 4.31
N TYR A 125 -10.51 -18.37 3.32
CA TYR A 125 -9.06 -18.45 3.50
C TYR A 125 -8.34 -17.13 3.20
N THR A 126 -9.06 -16.00 3.16
CA THR A 126 -8.50 -14.67 2.90
C THR A 126 -7.34 -14.32 3.86
N ARG A 127 -7.40 -14.79 5.12
CA ARG A 127 -6.30 -14.62 6.09
C ARG A 127 -4.97 -15.22 5.61
N ASN A 128 -5.02 -16.40 4.99
CA ASN A 128 -3.83 -17.07 4.47
C ASN A 128 -3.26 -16.28 3.28
N MET A 129 -4.13 -15.76 2.40
CA MET A 129 -3.75 -14.89 1.30
C MET A 129 -3.04 -13.61 1.79
N ALA A 130 -3.55 -12.94 2.83
CA ALA A 130 -2.93 -11.74 3.40
C ALA A 130 -1.52 -12.05 3.96
N THR A 131 -1.36 -13.21 4.61
CA THR A 131 -0.06 -13.69 5.09
C THR A 131 0.92 -13.90 3.95
N GLY A 132 0.49 -14.58 2.87
CA GLY A 132 1.32 -14.77 1.68
C GLY A 132 1.72 -13.45 1.02
N ALA A 133 0.75 -12.54 0.86
CA ALA A 133 0.97 -11.23 0.25
C ALA A 133 2.03 -10.38 0.98
N SER A 134 2.09 -10.49 2.31
CA SER A 134 3.03 -9.70 3.12
C SER A 134 4.52 -9.97 2.84
N HIS A 135 4.84 -11.09 2.20
CA HIS A 135 6.21 -11.53 1.90
C HIS A 135 6.55 -11.46 0.41
N CYS A 136 5.61 -11.03 -0.44
CA CYS A 136 5.80 -11.03 -1.88
C CYS A 136 6.17 -9.64 -2.42
N ASP A 137 6.92 -9.66 -3.53
CA ASP A 137 7.42 -8.46 -4.19
C ASP A 137 6.50 -8.03 -5.35
N MET A 138 5.77 -9.00 -5.94
CA MET A 138 4.88 -8.81 -7.08
C MET A 138 3.65 -9.73 -6.95
N ALA A 139 2.50 -9.30 -7.49
CA ALA A 139 1.30 -10.12 -7.55
C ALA A 139 0.99 -10.58 -8.98
N LEU A 140 0.79 -11.88 -9.15
CA LEU A 140 0.16 -12.48 -10.32
C LEU A 140 -1.33 -12.65 -10.02
N ILE A 141 -2.16 -11.81 -10.59
CA ILE A 141 -3.61 -11.85 -10.41
C ILE A 141 -4.23 -12.57 -11.60
N LEU A 142 -4.75 -13.79 -11.34
CA LEU A 142 -5.40 -14.58 -12.39
C LEU A 142 -6.85 -14.16 -12.55
N ILE A 143 -7.27 -14.11 -13.81
CA ILE A 143 -8.65 -13.85 -14.23
C ILE A 143 -9.03 -14.85 -15.31
N ASP A 144 -10.13 -15.56 -15.11
CA ASP A 144 -10.72 -16.43 -16.13
C ASP A 144 -11.35 -15.59 -17.23
N ALA A 145 -10.91 -15.79 -18.48
CA ALA A 145 -11.39 -15.06 -19.65
C ALA A 145 -12.90 -15.19 -19.90
N GLN A 146 -13.53 -16.30 -19.47
CA GLN A 146 -14.99 -16.49 -19.59
C GLN A 146 -15.79 -15.66 -18.58
N ASN A 147 -15.21 -15.46 -17.38
CA ASN A 147 -15.94 -14.90 -16.24
C ASN A 147 -15.58 -13.43 -15.95
N GLY A 148 -14.43 -12.94 -16.44
CA GLY A 148 -13.97 -11.58 -16.20
C GLY A 148 -13.61 -11.29 -14.72
N VAL A 149 -13.62 -10.03 -14.34
CA VAL A 149 -13.19 -9.55 -13.01
C VAL A 149 -14.24 -9.84 -11.95
N LYS A 150 -13.99 -10.82 -11.08
CA LYS A 150 -14.89 -11.21 -9.98
C LYS A 150 -14.64 -10.39 -8.71
N ALA A 151 -15.61 -10.41 -7.78
CA ALA A 151 -15.50 -9.78 -6.46
C ALA A 151 -14.25 -10.27 -5.68
N GLN A 152 -13.95 -11.55 -5.78
CA GLN A 152 -12.79 -12.14 -5.10
C GLN A 152 -11.46 -11.67 -5.71
N THR A 153 -11.40 -11.49 -7.03
CA THR A 153 -10.25 -10.89 -7.72
C THR A 153 -9.99 -9.47 -7.21
N ARG A 154 -11.05 -8.66 -7.05
CA ARG A 154 -10.98 -7.30 -6.49
C ARG A 154 -10.50 -7.31 -5.04
N ARG A 155 -11.00 -8.24 -4.21
CA ARG A 155 -10.59 -8.40 -2.81
C ARG A 155 -9.11 -8.76 -2.70
N HIS A 156 -8.64 -9.72 -3.47
CA HIS A 156 -7.24 -10.13 -3.48
C HIS A 156 -6.31 -8.99 -3.92
N SER A 157 -6.71 -8.25 -4.94
CA SER A 157 -5.94 -7.08 -5.41
C SER A 157 -5.88 -5.98 -4.34
N LEU A 158 -6.97 -5.71 -3.64
CA LEU A 158 -7.00 -4.73 -2.54
C LEU A 158 -6.07 -5.16 -1.40
N ILE A 159 -6.16 -6.42 -0.96
CA ILE A 159 -5.30 -6.94 0.12
C ILE A 159 -3.83 -6.89 -0.30
N ALA A 160 -3.49 -7.34 -1.51
CA ALA A 160 -2.13 -7.29 -2.03
C ALA A 160 -1.57 -5.85 -2.04
N SER A 161 -2.38 -4.87 -2.47
CA SER A 161 -2.02 -3.45 -2.44
C SER A 161 -1.80 -2.93 -1.01
N ILE A 162 -2.69 -3.25 -0.05
CA ILE A 162 -2.55 -2.88 1.36
C ILE A 162 -1.30 -3.53 1.98
N MET A 163 -0.99 -4.78 1.62
CA MET A 163 0.23 -5.47 2.06
C MET A 163 1.50 -4.98 1.34
N GLY A 164 1.40 -3.91 0.55
CA GLY A 164 2.51 -3.18 -0.04
C GLY A 164 3.07 -3.77 -1.33
N ILE A 165 2.34 -4.64 -2.01
CA ILE A 165 2.70 -5.06 -3.37
C ILE A 165 2.31 -3.93 -4.32
N ARG A 166 3.29 -3.40 -5.05
CA ARG A 166 3.11 -2.25 -5.96
C ARG A 166 3.09 -2.63 -7.44
N ASN A 167 3.57 -3.83 -7.77
CA ASN A 167 3.66 -4.31 -9.14
C ASN A 167 2.72 -5.49 -9.35
N PHE A 168 1.77 -5.33 -10.25
CA PHE A 168 0.77 -6.34 -10.56
C PHE A 168 0.93 -6.85 -11.99
N VAL A 169 0.87 -8.17 -12.15
CA VAL A 169 0.71 -8.81 -13.46
C VAL A 169 -0.66 -9.49 -13.46
N VAL A 170 -1.54 -8.97 -14.27
CA VAL A 170 -2.87 -9.53 -14.48
C VAL A 170 -2.79 -10.57 -15.59
N VAL A 171 -2.97 -11.82 -15.21
CA VAL A 171 -2.89 -12.97 -16.09
C VAL A 171 -4.29 -13.36 -16.51
N ILE A 172 -4.69 -13.03 -17.75
CA ILE A 172 -5.98 -13.41 -18.30
C ILE A 172 -5.85 -14.84 -18.86
N ASN A 173 -6.32 -15.79 -18.04
CA ASN A 173 -6.18 -17.22 -18.28
C ASN A 173 -7.39 -17.83 -18.98
N LYS A 174 -7.23 -19.05 -19.47
CA LYS A 174 -8.25 -19.82 -20.20
C LYS A 174 -8.67 -19.15 -21.52
N MET A 175 -7.72 -18.50 -22.19
CA MET A 175 -7.96 -17.89 -23.51
C MET A 175 -8.36 -18.92 -24.57
N ASP A 176 -8.01 -20.20 -24.40
CA ASP A 176 -8.46 -21.31 -25.22
C ASP A 176 -9.98 -21.48 -25.22
N LEU A 177 -10.65 -21.24 -24.09
CA LEU A 177 -12.11 -21.37 -23.96
C LEU A 177 -12.89 -20.22 -24.63
N VAL A 178 -12.21 -19.14 -24.96
CA VAL A 178 -12.78 -17.98 -25.67
C VAL A 178 -12.15 -17.80 -27.06
N ASN A 179 -11.60 -18.87 -27.63
CA ASN A 179 -10.96 -18.89 -28.95
C ASN A 179 -9.88 -17.80 -29.14
N TYR A 180 -9.14 -17.48 -28.07
CA TYR A 180 -8.06 -16.49 -28.07
C TYR A 180 -8.47 -15.08 -28.55
N ASP A 181 -9.72 -14.68 -28.27
CA ASP A 181 -10.32 -13.43 -28.76
C ASP A 181 -9.68 -12.19 -28.10
N GLU A 182 -9.14 -11.30 -28.93
CA GLU A 182 -8.53 -10.04 -28.52
C GLU A 182 -9.53 -9.07 -27.86
N THR A 183 -10.79 -9.08 -28.30
CA THR A 183 -11.82 -8.17 -27.77
C THR A 183 -12.21 -8.49 -26.35
N ILE A 184 -12.30 -9.77 -26.01
CA ILE A 184 -12.52 -10.24 -24.63
C ILE A 184 -11.33 -9.85 -23.74
N TYR A 185 -10.11 -10.08 -24.19
CA TYR A 185 -8.91 -9.65 -23.49
C TYR A 185 -8.93 -8.15 -23.19
N LYS A 186 -9.18 -7.30 -24.19
CA LYS A 186 -9.22 -5.85 -24.03
C LYS A 186 -10.31 -5.39 -23.06
N SER A 187 -11.50 -6.00 -23.13
CA SER A 187 -12.62 -5.69 -22.23
C SER A 187 -12.26 -5.97 -20.77
N ILE A 188 -11.67 -7.14 -20.48
CA ILE A 188 -11.25 -7.52 -19.13
C ILE A 188 -10.12 -6.60 -18.63
N ALA A 189 -9.16 -6.28 -19.51
CA ALA A 189 -8.07 -5.38 -19.17
C ALA A 189 -8.57 -3.98 -18.81
N GLN A 190 -9.55 -3.44 -19.54
CA GLN A 190 -10.16 -2.14 -19.24
C GLN A 190 -10.95 -2.14 -17.92
N ASP A 191 -11.75 -3.20 -17.67
CA ASP A 191 -12.48 -3.32 -16.39
C ASP A 191 -11.52 -3.39 -15.19
N TYR A 192 -10.45 -4.16 -15.32
CA TYR A 192 -9.46 -4.25 -14.26
C TYR A 192 -8.67 -2.94 -14.08
N LEU A 193 -8.32 -2.23 -15.15
CA LEU A 193 -7.66 -0.93 -15.07
C LEU A 193 -8.52 0.11 -14.36
N ALA A 194 -9.80 0.19 -14.68
CA ALA A 194 -10.74 1.08 -14.01
C ALA A 194 -10.85 0.79 -12.50
N PHE A 195 -10.75 -0.48 -12.11
CA PHE A 195 -10.71 -0.89 -10.71
C PHE A 195 -9.37 -0.57 -10.05
N SER A 196 -8.24 -0.97 -10.67
CA SER A 196 -6.90 -0.85 -10.08
C SER A 196 -6.42 0.59 -9.93
N SER A 197 -7.01 1.54 -10.67
CA SER A 197 -6.75 2.97 -10.53
C SER A 197 -7.07 3.52 -9.13
N LYS A 198 -7.92 2.81 -8.38
CA LYS A 198 -8.29 3.14 -6.99
C LYS A 198 -7.36 2.52 -5.95
N LEU A 199 -6.43 1.67 -6.38
CA LEU A 199 -5.45 0.99 -5.52
C LEU A 199 -4.12 1.75 -5.53
N GLU A 200 -3.33 1.55 -4.48
CA GLU A 200 -1.94 2.01 -4.44
C GLU A 200 -1.02 1.03 -5.19
N VAL A 201 -1.04 1.08 -6.53
CA VAL A 201 -0.26 0.20 -7.41
C VAL A 201 0.53 1.06 -8.41
N ASP A 202 1.83 0.79 -8.56
CA ASP A 202 2.71 1.56 -9.43
C ASP A 202 2.64 1.09 -10.88
N SER A 203 2.48 -0.24 -11.09
CA SER A 203 2.38 -0.83 -12.41
C SER A 203 1.37 -1.97 -12.48
N VAL A 204 0.62 -2.02 -13.58
CA VAL A 204 -0.26 -3.13 -13.91
C VAL A 204 0.07 -3.58 -15.33
N HIS A 205 0.47 -4.84 -15.48
CA HIS A 205 0.81 -5.43 -16.76
C HIS A 205 -0.15 -6.58 -17.07
N PHE A 206 -0.64 -6.68 -18.31
CA PHE A 206 -1.63 -7.69 -18.71
C PHE A 206 -1.00 -8.70 -19.64
N ILE A 207 -1.21 -9.99 -19.37
CA ILE A 207 -0.70 -11.09 -20.21
C ILE A 207 -1.82 -12.11 -20.43
N PRO A 208 -2.26 -12.33 -21.69
CA PRO A 208 -3.20 -13.39 -22.01
C PRO A 208 -2.49 -14.73 -22.12
N ILE A 209 -3.04 -15.76 -21.47
CA ILE A 209 -2.47 -17.10 -21.46
C ILE A 209 -3.55 -18.19 -21.57
N SER A 210 -3.11 -19.40 -21.87
CA SER A 210 -3.80 -20.63 -21.49
C SER A 210 -2.85 -21.49 -20.66
N ALA A 211 -3.10 -21.61 -19.37
CA ALA A 211 -2.29 -22.44 -18.48
C ALA A 211 -2.41 -23.93 -18.84
N LEU A 212 -3.55 -24.35 -19.39
CA LEU A 212 -3.80 -25.73 -19.81
C LEU A 212 -2.94 -26.11 -21.02
N THR A 213 -2.95 -25.29 -22.07
CA THR A 213 -2.21 -25.57 -23.32
C THR A 213 -0.76 -25.09 -23.28
N GLY A 214 -0.40 -24.21 -22.31
CA GLY A 214 0.91 -23.56 -22.20
C GLY A 214 1.06 -22.33 -23.08
N ALA A 215 0.00 -21.90 -23.78
CA ALA A 215 0.03 -20.74 -24.68
C ALA A 215 0.39 -19.45 -23.92
N ASN A 216 1.42 -18.74 -24.36
CA ASN A 216 2.00 -17.54 -23.74
C ASN A 216 2.48 -17.70 -22.27
N VAL A 217 2.69 -18.92 -21.79
CA VAL A 217 3.29 -19.15 -20.47
C VAL A 217 4.81 -19.07 -20.54
N VAL A 218 5.44 -19.96 -21.28
CA VAL A 218 6.91 -20.00 -21.49
C VAL A 218 7.27 -19.59 -22.91
N SER A 219 6.48 -20.02 -23.90
CA SER A 219 6.67 -19.70 -25.32
C SER A 219 5.51 -18.88 -25.86
N GLN A 220 5.80 -18.02 -26.83
CA GLN A 220 4.77 -17.20 -27.48
C GLN A 220 3.85 -18.09 -28.32
N SER A 221 2.53 -17.88 -28.16
CA SER A 221 1.53 -18.62 -28.91
C SER A 221 1.31 -18.00 -30.29
N VAL A 222 1.10 -18.85 -31.30
CA VAL A 222 0.71 -18.43 -32.65
C VAL A 222 -0.76 -18.01 -32.69
N ASP A 223 -1.60 -18.55 -31.81
CA ASP A 223 -3.05 -18.27 -31.74
C ASP A 223 -3.34 -16.86 -31.18
N MET A 224 -2.38 -16.28 -30.46
CA MET A 224 -2.43 -14.91 -29.92
C MET A 224 -1.40 -14.02 -30.59
N SER A 225 -1.26 -14.09 -31.91
CA SER A 225 -0.31 -13.27 -32.70
C SER A 225 -0.55 -11.76 -32.57
N TRP A 226 -1.74 -11.34 -32.16
CA TRP A 226 -2.08 -9.95 -31.83
C TRP A 226 -1.43 -9.44 -30.54
N PHE A 227 -0.97 -10.33 -29.64
CA PHE A 227 -0.31 -9.96 -28.41
C PHE A 227 1.21 -9.83 -28.58
N MET A 228 1.72 -8.59 -28.47
CA MET A 228 3.12 -8.27 -28.70
C MET A 228 3.99 -8.26 -27.42
N GLY A 229 3.38 -8.50 -26.25
CA GLY A 229 4.04 -8.36 -24.95
C GLY A 229 4.96 -9.52 -24.54
N GLY A 230 5.01 -10.61 -25.30
CA GLY A 230 5.79 -11.80 -24.99
C GLY A 230 5.19 -12.70 -23.91
N PRO A 231 5.75 -13.90 -23.69
CA PRO A 231 5.23 -14.86 -22.73
C PRO A 231 5.49 -14.45 -21.27
N LEU A 232 4.69 -15.00 -20.36
CA LEU A 232 4.71 -14.68 -18.93
C LEU A 232 6.11 -14.88 -18.31
N LEU A 233 6.75 -16.02 -18.55
CA LEU A 233 8.08 -16.31 -17.97
C LEU A 233 9.13 -15.30 -18.45
N ASN A 234 9.10 -14.90 -19.71
CA ASN A 234 10.03 -13.90 -20.25
C ASN A 234 9.83 -12.53 -19.54
N TYR A 235 8.60 -12.13 -19.29
CA TYR A 235 8.32 -10.91 -18.54
C TYR A 235 8.89 -11.01 -17.11
N LEU A 236 8.63 -12.10 -16.39
CA LEU A 236 9.11 -12.32 -15.02
C LEU A 236 10.64 -12.33 -14.90
N GLU A 237 11.32 -12.90 -15.88
CA GLU A 237 12.79 -12.92 -15.94
C GLU A 237 13.41 -11.53 -16.13
N ASN A 238 12.75 -10.65 -16.88
CA ASN A 238 13.33 -9.37 -17.29
C ASN A 238 12.77 -8.18 -16.49
N VAL A 239 11.70 -8.37 -15.72
CA VAL A 239 11.16 -7.30 -14.88
C VAL A 239 12.19 -6.88 -13.84
N GLN A 240 12.49 -5.59 -13.82
CA GLN A 240 13.27 -4.96 -12.76
C GLN A 240 12.28 -4.33 -11.81
N LEU A 241 12.13 -4.92 -10.64
CA LEU A 241 11.45 -4.21 -9.56
C LEU A 241 12.38 -3.08 -9.13
N THR A 242 11.92 -1.85 -9.24
CA THR A 242 12.58 -0.74 -8.54
C THR A 242 12.70 -1.20 -7.10
N ASN A 243 13.94 -1.43 -6.68
CA ASN A 243 14.23 -1.97 -5.36
C ASN A 243 13.65 -1.02 -4.32
N ASP A 244 12.49 -1.33 -3.78
CA ASP A 244 11.84 -0.68 -2.64
C ASP A 244 12.65 -0.87 -1.33
N ARG A 245 13.92 -1.24 -1.45
CA ARG A 245 14.82 -1.32 -0.32
C ARG A 245 15.15 0.09 0.13
N ASN A 246 14.54 0.51 1.20
CA ASN A 246 14.92 1.73 1.87
C ASN A 246 16.35 1.59 2.43
N LEU A 247 17.34 2.07 1.66
CA LEU A 247 18.75 2.05 2.04
C LEU A 247 19.17 3.32 2.80
N ILE A 248 18.25 4.27 3.00
CA ILE A 248 18.50 5.55 3.66
C ILE A 248 18.21 5.46 5.15
N ASP A 249 17.06 4.93 5.52
CA ASP A 249 16.58 4.90 6.90
C ASP A 249 17.13 3.66 7.62
N PHE A 250 18.25 3.78 8.33
CA PHE A 250 18.77 2.64 9.07
C PHE A 250 17.84 2.25 10.22
N ARG A 251 17.42 0.97 10.23
CA ARG A 251 16.62 0.34 11.29
C ARG A 251 17.15 -1.05 11.60
N PHE A 252 17.44 -1.25 12.89
CA PHE A 252 17.91 -2.53 13.38
C PHE A 252 17.12 -2.90 14.65
N PRO A 253 16.01 -3.64 14.51
CA PRO A 253 15.26 -4.15 15.65
C PRO A 253 16.06 -5.24 16.36
N VAL A 254 16.31 -5.05 17.65
CA VAL A 254 17.06 -6.00 18.46
C VAL A 254 16.20 -7.22 18.75
N GLN A 255 16.66 -8.39 18.33
CA GLN A 255 16.00 -9.68 18.55
C GLN A 255 16.53 -10.35 19.82
N TYR A 256 17.83 -10.28 20.05
CA TYR A 256 18.48 -10.96 21.18
C TYR A 256 19.75 -10.24 21.59
N ALA A 257 20.01 -10.16 22.92
CA ALA A 257 21.27 -9.68 23.46
C ALA A 257 22.17 -10.89 23.84
N ILE A 258 23.35 -10.94 23.24
CA ILE A 258 24.31 -12.03 23.39
C ILE A 258 25.41 -11.61 24.37
N ARG A 259 25.61 -12.38 25.44
CA ARG A 259 26.69 -12.15 26.43
C ARG A 259 27.30 -13.49 26.88
N PRO A 260 28.10 -14.15 26.02
CA PRO A 260 28.66 -15.46 26.34
C PRO A 260 29.73 -15.39 27.46
N ASN A 261 30.36 -14.23 27.65
CA ASN A 261 31.38 -14.00 28.68
C ASN A 261 31.43 -12.50 29.05
N SER A 262 32.30 -12.13 29.98
CA SER A 262 32.45 -10.74 30.46
C SER A 262 33.06 -9.78 29.42
N ARG A 263 33.69 -10.28 28.35
CA ARG A 263 34.42 -9.47 27.37
C ARG A 263 33.61 -9.19 26.10
N PHE A 264 32.52 -9.94 25.86
CA PHE A 264 31.70 -9.81 24.67
C PHE A 264 30.24 -9.50 25.03
N ARG A 265 29.75 -8.42 24.48
CA ARG A 265 28.32 -8.06 24.51
C ARG A 265 27.90 -7.64 23.10
N GLY A 266 27.05 -8.44 22.49
CA GLY A 266 26.54 -8.20 21.14
C GLY A 266 25.01 -8.20 21.08
N PHE A 267 24.46 -7.55 20.09
CA PHE A 267 23.02 -7.42 19.86
C PHE A 267 22.68 -8.02 18.50
N ALA A 268 22.01 -9.15 18.52
CA ALA A 268 21.60 -9.87 17.31
C ALA A 268 20.30 -9.33 16.76
N GLY A 269 20.20 -9.23 15.46
CA GLY A 269 19.02 -8.81 14.71
C GLY A 269 19.26 -8.86 13.22
N SER A 270 18.29 -8.37 12.46
CA SER A 270 18.43 -8.14 11.02
C SER A 270 18.36 -6.64 10.74
N VAL A 271 19.20 -6.17 9.84
CA VAL A 271 19.05 -4.81 9.29
C VAL A 271 17.79 -4.82 8.43
N VAL A 272 16.71 -4.19 8.90
CA VAL A 272 15.43 -4.20 8.17
C VAL A 272 15.35 -3.09 7.12
N SER A 273 16.16 -2.04 7.28
CA SER A 273 16.37 -1.00 6.28
C SER A 273 17.68 -0.24 6.54
N GLY A 274 18.15 0.47 5.52
CA GLY A 274 19.35 1.30 5.58
C GLY A 274 20.66 0.52 5.54
N ILE A 275 21.74 1.27 5.79
CA ILE A 275 23.12 0.79 5.82
C ILE A 275 23.75 1.24 7.13
N ILE A 276 24.55 0.36 7.75
CA ILE A 276 25.35 0.63 8.95
C ILE A 276 26.80 0.26 8.71
N ARG A 277 27.71 1.08 9.20
CA ARG A 277 29.15 0.86 9.14
C ARG A 277 29.77 0.82 10.53
N GLN A 278 30.89 0.17 10.65
CA GLN A 278 31.72 0.24 11.85
C GLN A 278 32.09 1.71 12.11
N GLY A 279 31.98 2.18 13.36
CA GLY A 279 32.20 3.55 13.78
C GLY A 279 31.00 4.49 13.60
N ASP A 280 29.91 4.07 12.95
CA ASP A 280 28.69 4.89 12.84
C ASP A 280 28.06 5.16 14.20
N GLU A 281 27.63 6.42 14.41
CA GLU A 281 26.83 6.79 15.57
C GLU A 281 25.41 6.24 15.42
N VAL A 282 24.89 5.62 16.47
CA VAL A 282 23.53 5.09 16.56
C VAL A 282 22.82 5.58 17.82
N VAL A 283 21.51 5.68 17.71
CA VAL A 283 20.58 6.01 18.81
C VAL A 283 19.78 4.79 19.17
N VAL A 284 19.71 4.47 20.44
CA VAL A 284 18.91 3.37 21.00
C VAL A 284 17.50 3.89 21.28
N MET A 285 16.50 3.38 20.57
CA MET A 285 15.11 3.75 20.80
C MET A 285 14.44 2.77 21.76
N PRO A 286 13.62 3.19 22.74
CA PRO A 286 13.08 4.55 22.91
C PRO A 286 13.91 5.46 23.83
N SER A 287 14.98 4.99 24.47
CA SER A 287 15.76 5.74 25.48
C SER A 287 16.47 6.97 24.91
N ARG A 288 16.72 6.99 23.60
CA ARG A 288 17.50 8.00 22.87
C ARG A 288 18.97 8.10 23.29
N GLN A 289 19.48 7.09 23.99
CA GLN A 289 20.91 7.00 24.28
C GLN A 289 21.71 6.84 23.00
N ARG A 290 22.86 7.50 22.91
CA ARG A 290 23.74 7.46 21.74
C ARG A 290 24.98 6.63 22.05
N THR A 291 25.45 5.91 21.06
CA THR A 291 26.68 5.13 21.11
C THR A 291 27.21 4.92 19.69
N HIS A 292 28.39 4.32 19.54
CA HIS A 292 28.98 4.00 18.24
C HIS A 292 29.06 2.48 18.03
N VAL A 293 28.94 2.06 16.80
CA VAL A 293 29.11 0.65 16.42
C VAL A 293 30.60 0.28 16.48
N ARG A 294 30.97 -0.61 17.41
CA ARG A 294 32.36 -1.08 17.56
C ARG A 294 32.72 -2.07 16.45
N SER A 295 31.86 -3.07 16.22
CA SER A 295 32.05 -4.08 15.17
C SER A 295 30.72 -4.65 14.68
N ILE A 296 30.77 -5.20 13.49
CA ILE A 296 29.67 -5.93 12.85
C ILE A 296 30.14 -7.38 12.72
N GLU A 297 29.40 -8.31 13.33
CA GLU A 297 29.76 -9.73 13.38
C GLU A 297 28.76 -10.52 12.52
N THR A 298 29.25 -11.36 11.62
CA THR A 298 28.46 -12.31 10.84
C THR A 298 29.07 -13.71 10.93
N PHE A 299 28.39 -14.72 10.43
CA PHE A 299 28.93 -16.08 10.38
C PHE A 299 30.19 -16.17 9.50
N GLU A 300 30.29 -15.33 8.46
CA GLU A 300 31.40 -15.32 7.50
C GLU A 300 32.57 -14.44 7.93
N GLY A 301 32.44 -13.69 9.03
CA GLY A 301 33.47 -12.79 9.54
C GLY A 301 32.92 -11.42 9.93
N ASN A 302 33.82 -10.44 10.01
CA ASN A 302 33.53 -9.08 10.48
C ASN A 302 33.56 -8.10 9.31
N PRO A 303 32.44 -7.88 8.61
CA PRO A 303 32.39 -6.91 7.53
C PRO A 303 32.42 -5.47 8.10
N ASN A 304 32.98 -4.54 7.33
CA ASN A 304 32.98 -3.13 7.71
C ASN A 304 31.61 -2.46 7.59
N GLU A 305 30.70 -3.08 6.83
CA GLU A 305 29.38 -2.54 6.55
C GLU A 305 28.33 -3.66 6.48
N ALA A 306 27.10 -3.36 6.92
CA ALA A 306 25.93 -4.21 6.73
C ALA A 306 24.74 -3.40 6.21
N PHE A 307 23.88 -4.04 5.43
CA PHE A 307 22.72 -3.45 4.80
C PHE A 307 21.51 -4.39 4.85
N ALA A 308 20.33 -3.85 4.56
CA ALA A 308 19.11 -4.66 4.54
C ALA A 308 19.13 -5.70 3.39
N PRO A 309 18.77 -6.97 3.65
CA PRO A 309 18.22 -7.55 4.88
C PRO A 309 19.20 -8.39 5.72
N MET A 310 20.48 -8.03 5.80
CA MET A 310 21.52 -8.85 6.44
C MET A 310 21.22 -9.14 7.92
N PRO A 311 21.26 -10.40 8.38
CA PRO A 311 21.28 -10.76 9.78
C PRO A 311 22.71 -10.56 10.33
N VAL A 312 22.83 -9.77 11.40
CA VAL A 312 24.14 -9.43 12.00
C VAL A 312 24.07 -9.36 13.51
N VAL A 313 25.23 -9.40 14.15
CA VAL A 313 25.41 -9.04 15.56
C VAL A 313 26.19 -7.74 15.62
N LEU A 314 25.61 -6.70 16.21
CA LEU A 314 26.28 -5.43 16.42
C LEU A 314 26.85 -5.35 17.83
N THR A 315 28.11 -4.92 17.98
CA THR A 315 28.71 -4.57 19.27
C THR A 315 28.84 -3.05 19.39
N MET A 316 28.71 -2.52 20.59
CA MET A 316 28.77 -1.08 20.86
C MET A 316 30.05 -0.68 21.58
N GLU A 317 30.48 0.56 21.42
CA GLU A 317 31.64 1.09 22.13
C GLU A 317 31.34 1.29 23.62
N ASP A 318 30.16 1.82 23.93
CA ASP A 318 29.72 2.13 25.27
C ASP A 318 28.87 1.00 25.88
N GLU A 319 28.82 0.93 27.20
CA GLU A 319 27.89 0.08 27.94
C GLU A 319 26.51 0.74 28.03
N VAL A 320 25.73 0.61 26.95
CA VAL A 320 24.33 1.08 26.90
C VAL A 320 23.36 -0.06 27.17
N ASP A 321 22.22 0.27 27.76
CA ASP A 321 21.17 -0.71 28.00
C ASP A 321 20.35 -0.94 26.74
N ILE A 322 20.61 -2.09 26.11
CA ILE A 322 19.92 -2.53 24.88
C ILE A 322 19.36 -3.93 25.11
N SER A 323 18.07 -4.09 24.82
CA SER A 323 17.36 -5.34 24.99
C SER A 323 16.41 -5.62 23.81
N ARG A 324 15.86 -6.84 23.77
CA ARG A 324 14.86 -7.22 22.77
C ARG A 324 13.69 -6.24 22.77
N GLY A 325 13.28 -5.82 21.56
CA GLY A 325 12.19 -4.87 21.34
C GLY A 325 12.66 -3.43 21.17
N MET A 326 13.90 -3.12 21.51
CA MET A 326 14.52 -1.83 21.19
C MET A 326 14.98 -1.81 19.74
N VAL A 327 15.13 -0.59 19.20
CA VAL A 327 15.53 -0.38 17.80
C VAL A 327 16.72 0.56 17.75
N LEU A 328 17.76 0.17 17.03
CA LEU A 328 18.87 1.06 16.71
C LEU A 328 18.57 1.82 15.42
N ALA A 329 18.80 3.13 15.44
CA ALA A 329 18.58 4.02 14.31
C ALA A 329 19.71 5.05 14.20
N LYS A 330 19.86 5.72 13.06
CA LYS A 330 20.79 6.86 12.94
C LYS A 330 20.21 8.11 13.63
N PRO A 331 21.06 8.97 14.24
CA PRO A 331 20.61 10.11 15.06
C PRO A 331 19.66 11.07 14.35
N ASN A 332 19.90 11.33 13.06
CA ASN A 332 19.14 12.30 12.28
C ASN A 332 17.91 11.70 11.59
N ASN A 333 17.65 10.42 11.82
CA ASN A 333 16.59 9.68 11.17
C ASN A 333 16.04 8.59 12.08
N ILE A 334 15.34 9.01 13.13
CA ILE A 334 14.78 8.11 14.13
C ILE A 334 13.35 7.66 13.76
N PRO A 335 12.95 6.43 14.14
CA PRO A 335 11.56 5.96 13.99
C PRO A 335 10.61 6.72 14.91
N SER A 336 9.33 6.65 14.62
CA SER A 336 8.27 7.16 15.48
C SER A 336 8.15 6.32 16.76
N VAL A 337 7.73 6.96 17.85
CA VAL A 337 7.42 6.32 19.12
C VAL A 337 6.08 6.84 19.62
N GLY A 338 5.12 5.97 19.82
CA GLY A 338 3.79 6.41 20.24
C GLY A 338 2.90 5.30 20.81
N ASN A 339 1.84 5.73 21.50
CA ASN A 339 0.84 4.86 22.12
C ASN A 339 -0.48 4.82 21.33
N TYR A 340 -0.59 5.65 20.30
CA TYR A 340 -1.76 5.74 19.44
C TYR A 340 -1.31 5.69 17.99
N MET A 341 -2.03 4.92 17.17
CA MET A 341 -1.76 4.82 15.75
C MET A 341 -3.04 4.60 14.97
N GLU A 342 -3.06 5.04 13.74
CA GLU A 342 -4.07 4.75 12.76
C GLU A 342 -3.56 3.69 11.79
N SER A 343 -4.40 2.71 11.48
CA SER A 343 -3.98 1.52 10.76
C SER A 343 -5.05 1.03 9.81
N MET A 344 -4.63 0.45 8.68
CA MET A 344 -5.49 -0.43 7.90
C MET A 344 -5.40 -1.84 8.48
N LEU A 345 -6.53 -2.45 8.72
CA LEU A 345 -6.66 -3.76 9.35
C LEU A 345 -7.50 -4.70 8.47
N VAL A 346 -6.99 -5.89 8.23
CA VAL A 346 -7.74 -7.02 7.70
C VAL A 346 -8.18 -7.87 8.90
N TRP A 347 -9.49 -8.00 9.11
CA TRP A 347 -10.01 -8.79 10.21
C TRP A 347 -10.08 -10.27 9.83
N MET A 348 -9.55 -11.14 10.67
CA MET A 348 -9.31 -12.57 10.38
C MET A 348 -10.01 -13.53 11.36
N ASP A 349 -10.71 -12.98 12.36
CA ASP A 349 -11.42 -13.76 13.38
C ASP A 349 -12.87 -14.01 12.94
N ASP A 350 -13.39 -15.18 13.25
CA ASP A 350 -14.80 -15.53 13.00
C ASP A 350 -15.74 -14.64 13.82
N SER A 351 -15.30 -14.24 15.02
CA SER A 351 -16.03 -13.28 15.86
C SER A 351 -15.82 -11.85 15.36
N PRO A 352 -16.89 -11.07 15.21
CA PRO A 352 -16.74 -9.65 14.83
C PRO A 352 -15.89 -8.87 15.82
N LEU A 353 -15.10 -7.93 15.30
CA LEU A 353 -14.32 -7.01 16.10
C LEU A 353 -15.19 -6.25 17.09
N LYS A 354 -14.80 -6.26 18.36
CA LYS A 354 -15.45 -5.50 19.44
C LYS A 354 -14.54 -4.35 19.86
N ILE A 355 -15.02 -3.12 19.74
CA ILE A 355 -14.34 -1.92 20.22
C ILE A 355 -14.08 -2.05 21.73
N GLY A 356 -12.86 -1.70 22.17
CA GLY A 356 -12.44 -1.76 23.57
C GLY A 356 -11.88 -3.11 24.03
N SER A 357 -12.03 -4.20 23.25
CA SER A 357 -11.40 -5.48 23.57
C SER A 357 -9.89 -5.42 23.52
N GLU A 358 -9.25 -6.22 24.37
CA GLU A 358 -7.79 -6.27 24.47
C GLU A 358 -7.20 -7.36 23.58
N TYR A 359 -6.20 -6.98 22.79
CA TYR A 359 -5.40 -7.84 21.94
C TYR A 359 -3.92 -7.70 22.31
N LEU A 360 -3.09 -8.65 21.87
CA LEU A 360 -1.66 -8.46 21.80
C LEU A 360 -1.30 -8.01 20.37
N LEU A 361 -0.73 -6.82 20.27
CA LEU A 361 -0.18 -6.33 19.01
C LEU A 361 1.28 -6.75 18.92
N LYS A 362 1.62 -7.52 17.90
CA LYS A 362 3.00 -7.90 17.59
C LYS A 362 3.47 -7.15 16.35
N CYS A 363 4.45 -6.28 16.52
CA CYS A 363 5.11 -5.54 15.46
C CYS A 363 6.61 -5.76 15.57
N ASN A 364 7.21 -6.39 14.56
CA ASN A 364 8.61 -6.77 14.56
C ASN A 364 9.01 -7.56 15.84
N THR A 365 9.95 -7.04 16.64
CA THR A 365 10.42 -7.69 17.89
C THR A 365 9.61 -7.31 19.13
N GLN A 366 8.64 -6.41 18.99
CA GLN A 366 7.82 -5.88 20.06
C GLN A 366 6.47 -6.60 20.15
N THR A 367 6.02 -6.91 21.36
CA THR A 367 4.65 -7.41 21.63
C THR A 367 4.06 -6.55 22.73
N ILE A 368 2.95 -5.88 22.46
CA ILE A 368 2.36 -4.85 23.33
C ILE A 368 0.85 -5.09 23.44
N PRO A 369 0.25 -5.03 24.65
CA PRO A 369 -1.19 -5.02 24.79
C PRO A 369 -1.80 -3.79 24.10
N ALA A 370 -2.84 -4.02 23.30
CA ALA A 370 -3.48 -3.03 22.45
C ALA A 370 -5.00 -3.11 22.56
N ARG A 371 -5.69 -2.00 22.29
CA ARG A 371 -7.14 -1.93 22.16
C ARG A 371 -7.50 -1.16 20.90
N ILE A 372 -8.45 -1.65 20.14
CA ILE A 372 -9.05 -0.88 19.06
C ILE A 372 -10.06 0.07 19.69
N THR A 373 -9.83 1.37 19.54
CA THR A 373 -10.65 2.42 20.15
C THR A 373 -11.76 2.89 19.22
N LYS A 374 -11.54 2.80 17.90
CA LYS A 374 -12.51 3.24 16.90
C LYS A 374 -12.31 2.49 15.58
N VAL A 375 -13.40 2.17 14.90
CA VAL A 375 -13.43 1.85 13.47
C VAL A 375 -13.83 3.14 12.75
N ARG A 376 -12.98 3.64 11.86
CA ARG A 376 -13.25 4.85 11.07
C ARG A 376 -14.23 4.58 9.94
N TYR A 377 -13.96 3.51 9.20
CA TYR A 377 -14.76 2.99 8.11
C TYR A 377 -14.30 1.58 7.73
N LYS A 378 -15.11 0.86 6.97
CA LYS A 378 -14.69 -0.34 6.26
C LYS A 378 -14.86 -0.18 4.75
N TYR A 379 -14.11 -0.94 3.96
CA TYR A 379 -14.26 -0.94 2.52
C TYR A 379 -15.39 -1.86 2.04
N ASN A 380 -16.22 -1.32 1.13
CA ASN A 380 -16.95 -2.19 0.20
C ASN A 380 -15.95 -2.67 -0.86
N VAL A 381 -15.58 -3.94 -0.79
CA VAL A 381 -14.52 -4.52 -1.64
C VAL A 381 -14.88 -4.47 -3.13
N ASN A 382 -16.18 -4.52 -3.47
CA ASN A 382 -16.63 -4.54 -4.87
C ASN A 382 -16.48 -3.17 -5.55
N GLU A 383 -16.77 -2.11 -4.81
CA GLU A 383 -16.81 -0.73 -5.32
C GLU A 383 -15.61 0.11 -4.87
N LEU A 384 -14.84 -0.38 -3.87
CA LEU A 384 -13.80 0.34 -3.15
C LEU A 384 -14.32 1.65 -2.51
N THR A 385 -15.60 1.68 -2.14
CA THR A 385 -16.23 2.77 -1.40
C THR A 385 -16.03 2.56 0.10
N ARG A 386 -16.01 3.65 0.85
CA ARG A 386 -15.94 3.63 2.32
C ARG A 386 -17.35 3.53 2.90
N LEU A 387 -17.54 2.58 3.79
CA LEU A 387 -18.79 2.39 4.51
C LEU A 387 -18.56 2.71 5.99
N ASP A 388 -19.43 3.52 6.56
CA ASP A 388 -19.44 3.75 8.01
C ASP A 388 -19.72 2.44 8.73
N SER A 389 -18.91 2.09 9.71
CA SER A 389 -19.04 0.86 10.48
C SER A 389 -18.42 1.02 11.86
N GLU A 390 -19.05 0.42 12.86
CA GLU A 390 -18.52 0.33 14.22
C GLU A 390 -17.84 -1.02 14.51
N SER A 391 -17.83 -1.94 13.54
CA SER A 391 -17.27 -3.27 13.69
C SER A 391 -16.71 -3.77 12.36
N LEU A 392 -15.83 -4.78 12.43
CA LEU A 392 -15.34 -5.54 11.28
C LEU A 392 -15.71 -7.01 11.46
N SER A 393 -16.32 -7.60 10.46
CA SER A 393 -16.58 -9.05 10.38
C SER A 393 -15.41 -9.76 9.69
N LEU A 394 -15.42 -11.09 9.71
CA LEU A 394 -14.43 -11.92 9.03
C LEU A 394 -14.20 -11.42 7.58
N ASN A 395 -12.94 -11.22 7.22
CA ASN A 395 -12.47 -10.74 5.92
C ASN A 395 -12.83 -9.28 5.58
N ASP A 396 -13.42 -8.53 6.51
CA ASP A 396 -13.58 -7.09 6.33
C ASP A 396 -12.21 -6.38 6.39
N ILE A 397 -12.08 -5.33 5.61
CA ILE A 397 -10.91 -4.45 5.57
C ILE A 397 -11.37 -3.08 6.02
N GLY A 398 -10.75 -2.55 7.09
CA GLY A 398 -11.16 -1.28 7.66
C GLY A 398 -10.02 -0.44 8.20
N ARG A 399 -10.26 0.86 8.29
CA ARG A 399 -9.38 1.82 8.94
C ARG A 399 -9.75 1.93 10.40
N VAL A 400 -8.78 1.70 11.28
CA VAL A 400 -9.00 1.63 12.73
C VAL A 400 -8.00 2.51 13.49
N GLU A 401 -8.43 2.96 14.67
CA GLU A 401 -7.56 3.60 15.65
C GLU A 401 -7.22 2.60 16.75
N ILE A 402 -5.93 2.51 17.07
CA ILE A 402 -5.40 1.56 18.05
C ILE A 402 -4.70 2.31 19.17
N SER A 403 -5.06 2.01 20.41
CA SER A 403 -4.39 2.46 21.62
C SER A 403 -3.51 1.35 22.19
N LEU A 404 -2.30 1.69 22.61
CA LEU A 404 -1.30 0.78 23.14
C LEU A 404 -1.01 1.07 24.61
N GLN A 405 -0.82 0.05 25.43
CA GLN A 405 -0.49 0.23 26.85
C GLN A 405 0.95 0.74 27.06
N ARG A 406 1.85 0.48 26.12
CA ARG A 406 3.24 0.97 26.11
C ARG A 406 3.57 1.57 24.75
N PRO A 407 4.53 2.52 24.68
CA PRO A 407 4.95 3.08 23.40
C PRO A 407 5.49 2.00 22.46
N LEU A 408 5.03 1.99 21.22
CA LEU A 408 5.56 1.21 20.11
C LEU A 408 6.60 2.04 19.37
N ILE A 409 7.69 1.40 18.95
CA ILE A 409 8.70 1.97 18.07
C ILE A 409 8.38 1.46 16.65
N TYR A 410 8.06 2.35 15.72
CA TYR A 410 7.59 2.01 14.38
C TYR A 410 7.91 3.08 13.35
N ASP A 411 7.82 2.73 12.09
CA ASP A 411 7.66 3.65 10.96
C ASP A 411 6.28 3.44 10.34
N SER A 412 5.78 4.39 9.55
CA SER A 412 4.62 4.11 8.70
C SER A 412 4.98 2.99 7.71
N PHE A 413 4.01 2.14 7.38
CA PHE A 413 4.24 1.01 6.48
C PHE A 413 4.78 1.45 5.11
N ARG A 414 4.33 2.61 4.63
CA ARG A 414 4.80 3.20 3.38
C ARG A 414 6.30 3.53 3.41
N ARG A 415 6.81 3.95 4.56
CA ARG A 415 8.23 4.27 4.76
C ARG A 415 9.08 3.02 4.97
N ASN A 416 8.58 2.09 5.77
CA ASN A 416 9.28 0.86 6.11
C ASN A 416 8.29 -0.28 6.37
N LYS A 417 8.16 -1.21 5.40
CA LYS A 417 7.23 -2.34 5.50
C LYS A 417 7.45 -3.16 6.77
N SER A 418 8.71 -3.47 7.11
CA SER A 418 9.04 -4.30 8.27
C SER A 418 8.75 -3.64 9.61
N MET A 419 8.88 -2.30 9.69
CA MET A 419 8.61 -1.53 10.91
C MET A 419 7.17 -1.06 11.01
N GLY A 420 6.38 -1.16 9.93
CA GLY A 420 5.02 -0.66 9.84
C GLY A 420 3.95 -1.74 9.74
N ALA A 421 4.30 -3.03 9.68
CA ALA A 421 3.35 -4.13 9.68
C ALA A 421 3.18 -4.72 11.09
N PHE A 422 1.96 -5.17 11.42
CA PHE A 422 1.67 -5.82 12.69
C PHE A 422 0.60 -6.90 12.57
N VAL A 423 0.53 -7.76 13.56
CA VAL A 423 -0.57 -8.71 13.76
C VAL A 423 -1.24 -8.47 15.12
N LEU A 424 -2.54 -8.68 15.17
CA LEU A 424 -3.34 -8.69 16.40
C LEU A 424 -3.61 -10.13 16.80
N ILE A 425 -3.33 -10.45 18.04
CA ILE A 425 -3.46 -11.79 18.62
C ILE A 425 -4.48 -11.69 19.75
N ASP A 426 -5.49 -12.56 19.74
CA ASP A 426 -6.43 -12.68 20.86
C ASP A 426 -5.71 -13.22 22.11
N ARG A 427 -5.91 -12.55 23.24
CA ARG A 427 -5.20 -12.90 24.49
C ARG A 427 -5.63 -14.22 25.13
N ASN A 428 -6.84 -14.66 24.83
CA ASN A 428 -7.42 -15.87 25.45
C ASN A 428 -7.10 -17.10 24.63
N THR A 429 -7.24 -17.00 23.31
CA THR A 429 -7.07 -18.12 22.39
C THR A 429 -5.68 -18.22 21.80
N ASN A 430 -4.89 -17.14 21.85
CA ASN A 430 -3.62 -16.97 21.13
C ASN A 430 -3.77 -17.09 19.60
N ALA A 431 -4.97 -17.01 19.08
CA ALA A 431 -5.23 -17.00 17.64
C ALA A 431 -4.96 -15.60 17.05
N THR A 432 -4.57 -15.56 15.78
CA THR A 432 -4.45 -14.30 15.03
C THR A 432 -5.85 -13.78 14.70
N SER A 433 -6.22 -12.64 15.28
CA SER A 433 -7.53 -12.00 15.03
C SER A 433 -7.47 -11.00 13.87
N GLY A 434 -6.29 -10.49 13.51
CA GLY A 434 -6.15 -9.58 12.37
C GLY A 434 -4.69 -9.29 12.02
N GLY A 435 -4.49 -8.85 10.78
CA GLY A 435 -3.21 -8.35 10.29
C GLY A 435 -3.39 -6.94 9.72
N GLY A 436 -2.44 -6.05 9.98
CA GLY A 436 -2.59 -4.68 9.56
C GLY A 436 -1.29 -3.94 9.31
N VAL A 437 -1.45 -2.75 8.76
CA VAL A 437 -0.36 -1.83 8.45
C VAL A 437 -0.59 -0.48 9.11
N ILE A 438 0.47 0.09 9.67
CA ILE A 438 0.45 1.38 10.35
C ILE A 438 0.50 2.47 9.28
N LEU A 439 -0.51 3.34 9.25
CA LEU A 439 -0.58 4.46 8.31
C LEU A 439 0.19 5.65 8.87
N GLU A 440 -0.21 6.12 10.04
CA GLU A 440 0.38 7.29 10.68
C GLU A 440 0.20 7.26 12.20
N GLN A 441 0.91 8.14 12.87
CA GLN A 441 0.71 8.38 14.28
C GLN A 441 -0.54 9.22 14.49
N VAL A 442 -1.51 8.69 15.22
CA VAL A 442 -2.59 9.51 15.75
C VAL A 442 -2.04 10.28 16.94
N VAL A 443 -1.98 11.58 16.82
CA VAL A 443 -1.75 12.45 17.97
C VAL A 443 -3.03 12.43 18.78
N ASP A 444 -2.98 11.81 19.96
CA ASP A 444 -4.10 11.83 20.90
C ASP A 444 -4.40 13.30 21.27
N LYS A 445 -5.49 13.83 20.74
CA LYS A 445 -5.87 15.24 20.90
C LYS A 445 -6.25 15.58 22.35
N ASP A 446 -6.59 14.55 23.13
CA ASP A 446 -6.91 14.71 24.56
C ASP A 446 -5.66 14.65 25.45
N LYS A 447 -4.55 14.14 24.92
CA LYS A 447 -3.24 14.19 25.55
C LYS A 447 -2.33 15.14 24.78
N LYS A 448 -2.36 16.42 25.16
CA LYS A 448 -1.25 17.33 24.78
C LYS A 448 0.08 16.62 25.05
N PRO A 449 1.02 16.57 24.07
CA PRO A 449 2.33 15.96 24.31
C PRO A 449 2.90 16.57 25.60
N ARG A 450 3.23 15.74 26.58
CA ARG A 450 3.69 16.19 27.92
C ARG A 450 4.92 17.10 27.91
N PHE A 451 5.50 17.34 26.74
CA PHE A 451 6.70 18.15 26.52
C PHE A 451 6.53 19.31 25.50
N LEU A 452 5.31 19.50 24.97
CA LEU A 452 4.98 20.72 24.24
C LEU A 452 4.19 21.60 25.18
N SER A 453 4.86 22.55 25.82
CA SER A 453 4.18 23.72 26.37
C SER A 453 3.69 24.55 25.19
N GLU A 454 2.38 24.81 25.12
CA GLU A 454 1.88 25.87 24.28
C GLU A 454 2.46 27.19 24.84
N GLU A 455 3.49 27.73 24.21
CA GLU A 455 3.88 29.10 24.48
C GLU A 455 2.75 30.00 23.96
N LYS A 456 2.00 30.53 24.88
CA LYS A 456 0.97 31.54 24.55
C LYS A 456 1.69 32.78 24.05
N SER A 457 1.49 33.12 22.79
CA SER A 457 1.94 34.40 22.24
C SER A 457 1.34 35.54 23.07
N LEU A 458 2.12 36.56 23.35
CA LEU A 458 1.61 37.79 23.95
C LEU A 458 0.66 38.54 23.00
N VAL A 459 0.74 38.25 21.69
CA VAL A 459 -0.13 38.79 20.65
C VAL A 459 -1.16 37.72 20.29
N THR A 460 -2.41 37.99 20.64
CA THR A 460 -3.53 37.07 20.36
C THR A 460 -4.11 37.28 18.97
N SER A 461 -4.92 36.31 18.51
CA SER A 461 -5.65 36.43 17.23
C SER A 461 -6.57 37.64 17.21
N GLU A 462 -7.17 38.00 18.34
CA GLU A 462 -8.00 39.19 18.49
C GLU A 462 -7.17 40.47 18.34
N ASN A 463 -5.96 40.54 18.91
CA ASN A 463 -5.07 41.69 18.72
C ASN A 463 -4.71 41.89 17.25
N ARG A 464 -4.45 40.78 16.53
CA ARG A 464 -4.16 40.81 15.09
C ARG A 464 -5.39 41.22 14.28
N ALA A 465 -6.59 40.71 14.61
CA ALA A 465 -7.84 41.10 13.96
C ALA A 465 -8.11 42.59 14.07
N VAL A 466 -7.88 43.17 15.27
CA VAL A 466 -8.02 44.64 15.49
C VAL A 466 -7.01 45.42 14.62
N LEU A 467 -5.75 44.96 14.56
CA LEU A 467 -4.71 45.59 13.75
C LEU A 467 -5.00 45.49 12.25
N MET A 468 -5.50 44.37 11.77
CA MET A 468 -5.85 44.13 10.38
C MET A 468 -7.15 44.79 9.94
N GLY A 469 -7.99 45.19 10.89
CA GLY A 469 -9.32 45.77 10.63
C GLY A 469 -10.37 44.77 10.13
N HIS A 470 -10.07 43.45 10.24
CA HIS A 470 -11.00 42.38 9.89
C HIS A 470 -10.73 41.12 10.70
N LYS A 471 -11.71 40.22 10.77
CA LYS A 471 -11.60 38.92 11.42
C LYS A 471 -11.02 37.88 10.45
N PRO A 472 -10.18 36.95 10.93
CA PRO A 472 -9.72 35.85 10.12
C PRO A 472 -10.85 34.84 9.82
N ALA A 473 -10.79 34.22 8.64
CA ALA A 473 -11.71 33.16 8.24
C ALA A 473 -11.07 32.29 7.16
N THR A 474 -11.58 31.08 6.98
CA THR A 474 -11.17 30.20 5.88
C THR A 474 -12.38 29.91 5.00
N ILE A 475 -12.32 30.36 3.76
CA ILE A 475 -13.31 30.09 2.72
C ILE A 475 -12.86 28.83 2.00
N TRP A 476 -13.57 27.72 2.20
CA TRP A 476 -13.21 26.42 1.65
C TRP A 476 -14.05 26.10 0.42
N LEU A 477 -13.46 26.29 -0.78
CA LEU A 477 -14.09 25.98 -2.05
C LEU A 477 -13.88 24.51 -2.39
N THR A 478 -14.98 23.73 -2.47
CA THR A 478 -14.97 22.31 -2.86
C THR A 478 -15.76 22.08 -4.14
N GLY A 479 -15.44 21.06 -4.92
CA GLY A 479 -16.10 20.73 -6.18
C GLY A 479 -15.18 19.99 -7.17
N LEU A 480 -15.72 19.55 -8.31
CA LEU A 480 -14.99 18.78 -9.33
C LEU A 480 -13.85 19.58 -9.99
N SER A 481 -12.90 18.88 -10.60
CA SER A 481 -11.90 19.54 -11.47
C SER A 481 -12.63 20.23 -12.63
N GLY A 482 -12.23 21.46 -12.97
CA GLY A 482 -12.95 22.23 -14.00
C GLY A 482 -14.22 22.96 -13.53
N SER A 483 -14.69 22.80 -12.28
CA SER A 483 -15.88 23.49 -11.75
C SER A 483 -15.72 25.02 -11.56
N GLY A 484 -14.49 25.56 -11.66
CA GLY A 484 -14.25 27.01 -11.55
C GLY A 484 -13.66 27.49 -10.22
N LYS A 485 -13.36 26.61 -9.25
CA LYS A 485 -12.81 26.95 -7.93
C LYS A 485 -11.64 27.92 -7.92
N SER A 486 -10.57 27.61 -8.68
CA SER A 486 -9.36 28.45 -8.71
C SER A 486 -9.61 29.80 -9.38
N THR A 487 -10.55 29.90 -10.31
CA THR A 487 -10.95 31.16 -10.95
C THR A 487 -11.71 32.05 -9.97
N ILE A 488 -12.70 31.45 -9.27
CA ILE A 488 -13.46 32.14 -8.21
C ILE A 488 -12.51 32.57 -7.08
N ALA A 489 -11.60 31.70 -6.64
CA ALA A 489 -10.63 32.00 -5.57
C ALA A 489 -9.80 33.25 -5.87
N ARG A 490 -9.22 33.36 -7.06
CA ARG A 490 -8.37 34.48 -7.46
C ARG A 490 -9.12 35.80 -7.60
N LEU A 491 -10.33 35.76 -8.17
CA LEU A 491 -11.16 36.95 -8.29
C LEU A 491 -11.70 37.41 -6.93
N LEU A 492 -12.09 36.47 -6.07
CA LEU A 492 -12.49 36.75 -4.71
C LEU A 492 -11.35 37.38 -3.90
N GLU A 493 -10.14 36.84 -3.99
CA GLU A 493 -8.94 37.39 -3.38
C GLU A 493 -8.75 38.84 -3.79
N LYS A 494 -8.78 39.15 -5.09
CA LYS A 494 -8.65 40.50 -5.63
C LYS A 494 -9.69 41.45 -5.03
N LYS A 495 -10.99 41.04 -5.03
CA LYS A 495 -12.09 41.89 -4.51
C LYS A 495 -12.05 42.09 -3.01
N LEU A 496 -11.59 41.11 -2.24
CA LEU A 496 -11.38 41.25 -0.79
C LEU A 496 -10.21 42.18 -0.50
N MET A 497 -9.09 42.06 -1.26
CA MET A 497 -7.93 42.94 -1.14
C MET A 497 -8.29 44.41 -1.46
N GLU A 498 -9.10 44.65 -2.50
CA GLU A 498 -9.61 46.01 -2.84
C GLU A 498 -10.44 46.63 -1.72
N ARG A 499 -10.97 45.80 -0.79
CA ARG A 499 -11.71 46.21 0.41
C ARG A 499 -10.86 46.27 1.68
N GLY A 500 -9.55 46.13 1.57
CA GLY A 500 -8.62 46.19 2.69
C GLY A 500 -8.52 44.88 3.49
N VAL A 501 -9.10 43.78 3.02
CA VAL A 501 -8.99 42.46 3.68
C VAL A 501 -7.71 41.75 3.23
N HIS A 502 -6.88 41.35 4.17
CA HIS A 502 -5.65 40.62 3.90
C HIS A 502 -5.96 39.13 3.65
N THR A 503 -5.69 38.68 2.45
CA THR A 503 -6.08 37.35 1.98
C THR A 503 -4.88 36.54 1.48
N TYR A 504 -5.02 35.21 1.46
CA TYR A 504 -4.09 34.31 0.79
C TYR A 504 -4.84 33.12 0.19
N VAL A 505 -4.50 32.75 -1.07
CA VAL A 505 -5.10 31.60 -1.76
C VAL A 505 -4.24 30.35 -1.54
N LEU A 506 -4.83 29.31 -0.97
CA LEU A 506 -4.28 27.96 -0.91
C LEU A 506 -4.88 27.12 -2.05
N ASP A 507 -4.10 26.88 -3.10
CA ASP A 507 -4.49 26.03 -4.22
C ASP A 507 -3.88 24.63 -4.07
N GLY A 508 -4.68 23.58 -4.35
CA GLY A 508 -4.27 22.20 -4.15
C GLY A 508 -3.05 21.79 -4.96
N ASP A 509 -2.87 22.31 -6.19
CA ASP A 509 -1.72 21.98 -7.03
C ASP A 509 -0.46 22.70 -6.54
N ASN A 510 -0.59 23.95 -6.11
CA ASN A 510 0.54 24.71 -5.59
C ASN A 510 1.13 24.07 -4.32
N LEU A 511 0.28 23.54 -3.42
CA LEU A 511 0.77 22.83 -2.25
C LEU A 511 1.50 21.53 -2.60
N ARG A 512 1.10 20.84 -3.67
CA ARG A 512 1.77 19.62 -4.14
C ARG A 512 3.13 19.87 -4.78
N HIS A 513 3.41 21.10 -5.26
CA HIS A 513 4.76 21.48 -5.73
C HIS A 513 5.73 21.78 -4.59
N GLY A 514 5.26 21.96 -3.37
CA GLY A 514 6.07 22.31 -2.21
C GLY A 514 5.80 21.43 -1.00
N LEU A 515 4.98 21.92 -0.07
CA LEU A 515 4.73 21.30 1.24
C LEU A 515 4.18 19.87 1.17
N ASN A 516 3.41 19.54 0.14
CA ASN A 516 2.76 18.24 -0.07
C ASN A 516 3.38 17.47 -1.27
N SER A 517 4.65 17.76 -1.60
CA SER A 517 5.36 17.10 -2.71
C SER A 517 5.64 15.60 -2.47
N ASP A 518 5.56 15.17 -1.23
CA ASP A 518 5.65 13.78 -0.80
C ASP A 518 4.35 12.98 -0.97
N LEU A 519 3.22 13.65 -1.31
CA LEU A 519 1.90 13.02 -1.41
C LEU A 519 1.54 12.72 -2.88
N GLY A 520 1.04 11.50 -3.12
CA GLY A 520 0.45 11.08 -4.39
C GLY A 520 -1.04 11.44 -4.51
N PHE A 521 -1.81 10.61 -5.25
CA PHE A 521 -3.25 10.80 -5.50
C PHE A 521 -4.11 9.68 -4.93
N SER A 522 -3.53 8.80 -4.09
CA SER A 522 -4.30 7.79 -3.37
C SER A 522 -5.37 8.45 -2.45
N PRO A 523 -6.42 7.73 -2.06
CA PRO A 523 -7.41 8.26 -1.10
C PRO A 523 -6.75 8.77 0.19
N GLU A 524 -5.74 8.08 0.70
CA GLU A 524 -5.00 8.44 1.91
C GLU A 524 -4.18 9.73 1.70
N ASP A 525 -3.49 9.84 0.57
CA ASP A 525 -2.72 11.04 0.24
C ASP A 525 -3.63 12.26 0.04
N ARG A 526 -4.83 12.06 -0.51
CA ARG A 526 -5.83 13.13 -0.63
C ARG A 526 -6.32 13.59 0.73
N CYS A 527 -6.61 12.66 1.64
CA CYS A 527 -6.99 12.95 3.02
C CYS A 527 -5.90 13.74 3.74
N GLU A 528 -4.64 13.28 3.67
CA GLU A 528 -3.50 13.97 4.30
C GLU A 528 -3.23 15.34 3.67
N ASN A 529 -3.40 15.49 2.35
CA ASN A 529 -3.30 16.77 1.68
C ASN A 529 -4.32 17.79 2.22
N ILE A 530 -5.56 17.36 2.43
CA ILE A 530 -6.64 18.19 3.02
C ILE A 530 -6.33 18.52 4.48
N ARG A 531 -5.88 17.56 5.26
CA ARG A 531 -5.49 17.75 6.66
C ARG A 531 -4.37 18.78 6.81
N ARG A 532 -3.28 18.65 6.01
CA ARG A 532 -2.16 19.61 6.02
C ARG A 532 -2.60 21.01 5.59
N ALA A 533 -3.46 21.11 4.57
CA ALA A 533 -4.00 22.36 4.11
C ALA A 533 -4.84 23.06 5.20
N ALA A 534 -5.63 22.31 5.95
CA ALA A 534 -6.43 22.83 7.06
C ALA A 534 -5.55 23.33 8.23
N GLU A 535 -4.46 22.64 8.57
CA GLU A 535 -3.51 23.10 9.59
C GLU A 535 -2.81 24.42 9.16
N ILE A 536 -2.43 24.54 7.88
CA ILE A 536 -1.87 25.79 7.34
C ILE A 536 -2.91 26.92 7.43
N ALA A 537 -4.14 26.65 7.00
CA ALA A 537 -5.22 27.63 7.06
C ALA A 537 -5.45 28.13 8.49
N LYS A 538 -5.44 27.21 9.47
CA LYS A 538 -5.53 27.56 10.90
C LYS A 538 -4.39 28.46 11.37
N LEU A 539 -3.13 28.14 11.03
CA LEU A 539 -1.97 28.96 11.39
C LEU A 539 -2.03 30.35 10.76
N MET A 540 -2.47 30.43 9.50
CA MET A 540 -2.63 31.71 8.80
C MET A 540 -3.81 32.53 9.35
N ASN A 541 -4.91 31.86 9.75
CA ASN A 541 -6.01 32.53 10.47
C ASN A 541 -5.53 33.10 11.81
N ASP A 542 -4.71 32.35 12.57
CA ASP A 542 -4.10 32.87 13.80
C ASP A 542 -3.20 34.08 13.52
N ALA A 543 -2.53 34.11 12.37
CA ALA A 543 -1.77 35.28 11.90
C ALA A 543 -2.66 36.48 11.48
N GLY A 544 -4.00 36.32 11.44
CA GLY A 544 -4.96 37.35 11.11
C GLY A 544 -5.43 37.37 9.65
N LEU A 545 -4.99 36.42 8.82
CA LEU A 545 -5.31 36.40 7.39
C LEU A 545 -6.67 35.71 7.12
N VAL A 546 -7.32 36.12 6.04
CA VAL A 546 -8.46 35.42 5.46
C VAL A 546 -7.95 34.45 4.39
N ILE A 547 -8.21 33.17 4.52
CA ILE A 547 -7.72 32.13 3.63
C ILE A 547 -8.80 31.71 2.64
N ILE A 548 -8.42 31.59 1.36
CA ILE A 548 -9.30 31.05 0.32
C ILE A 548 -8.68 29.72 -0.13
N ALA A 549 -9.25 28.62 0.34
CA ALA A 549 -8.76 27.28 0.09
C ALA A 549 -9.51 26.66 -1.11
N ALA A 550 -8.81 26.35 -2.20
CA ALA A 550 -9.41 25.79 -3.42
C ALA A 550 -8.95 24.34 -3.62
N PHE A 551 -9.79 23.39 -3.19
CA PHE A 551 -9.49 21.95 -3.26
C PHE A 551 -10.67 21.18 -3.85
N ILE A 552 -10.39 20.02 -4.49
CA ILE A 552 -11.45 19.08 -4.87
C ILE A 552 -12.13 18.56 -3.60
N SER A 553 -11.35 18.15 -2.58
CA SER A 553 -11.78 17.62 -1.28
C SER A 553 -13.01 16.68 -1.41
N PRO A 554 -12.83 15.50 -2.05
CA PRO A 554 -13.94 14.69 -2.53
C PRO A 554 -14.75 14.03 -1.41
N TYR A 555 -14.14 13.77 -0.27
CA TYR A 555 -14.79 13.07 0.82
C TYR A 555 -15.35 14.04 1.86
N ARG A 556 -16.56 13.78 2.30
CA ARG A 556 -17.25 14.59 3.34
C ARG A 556 -16.51 14.55 4.66
N SER A 557 -16.04 13.36 5.06
CA SER A 557 -15.25 13.17 6.28
C SER A 557 -14.00 14.06 6.32
N ASP A 558 -13.33 14.26 5.19
CA ASP A 558 -12.11 15.06 5.12
C ASP A 558 -12.43 16.57 5.27
N ARG A 559 -13.57 17.02 4.71
CA ARG A 559 -14.03 18.40 4.88
C ARG A 559 -14.51 18.68 6.30
N GLU A 560 -15.21 17.73 6.93
CA GLU A 560 -15.60 17.81 8.34
C GLU A 560 -14.37 17.87 9.27
N GLU A 561 -13.33 17.09 8.97
CA GLU A 561 -12.05 17.17 9.69
C GLU A 561 -11.36 18.52 9.47
N ALA A 562 -11.34 19.04 8.23
CA ALA A 562 -10.82 20.38 7.94
C ALA A 562 -11.57 21.46 8.71
N ALA A 563 -12.89 21.40 8.74
CA ALA A 563 -13.73 22.31 9.52
C ALA A 563 -13.42 22.25 11.02
N ARG A 564 -13.20 21.05 11.55
CA ARG A 564 -12.82 20.86 12.95
C ARG A 564 -11.43 21.43 13.28
N ILE A 565 -10.46 21.29 12.37
CA ILE A 565 -9.11 21.83 12.54
C ILE A 565 -9.13 23.36 12.53
N VAL A 566 -9.78 23.97 11.55
CA VAL A 566 -9.88 25.42 11.39
C VAL A 566 -10.73 26.06 12.48
N GLY A 567 -11.84 25.42 12.88
CA GLY A 567 -12.76 25.90 13.91
C GLY A 567 -13.83 26.84 13.37
N SER A 568 -14.30 27.78 14.23
CA SER A 568 -15.46 28.62 13.96
C SER A 568 -15.36 29.56 12.75
N GLY A 569 -14.18 29.75 12.20
CA GLY A 569 -13.95 30.56 10.99
C GLY A 569 -14.04 29.79 9.69
N PHE A 570 -14.43 28.50 9.68
CA PHE A 570 -14.55 27.68 8.48
C PHE A 570 -15.85 27.93 7.72
N LEU A 571 -15.75 28.31 6.44
CA LEU A 571 -16.87 28.67 5.57
C LEU A 571 -16.83 27.78 4.32
N GLU A 572 -17.63 26.71 4.30
CA GLU A 572 -17.67 25.77 3.17
C GLU A 572 -18.52 26.33 2.04
N VAL A 573 -17.97 26.35 0.82
CA VAL A 573 -18.64 26.79 -0.41
C VAL A 573 -18.56 25.66 -1.44
N TYR A 574 -19.71 25.18 -1.86
CA TYR A 574 -19.81 24.17 -2.91
C TYR A 574 -19.84 24.83 -4.28
N VAL A 575 -18.82 24.56 -5.09
CA VAL A 575 -18.68 25.04 -6.46
C VAL A 575 -19.09 23.91 -7.39
N ASP A 576 -20.35 23.90 -7.72
CA ASP A 576 -21.02 22.86 -8.50
C ASP A 576 -20.97 23.15 -10.01
N ALA A 577 -20.70 22.11 -10.77
CA ALA A 577 -20.84 22.06 -12.21
C ALA A 577 -20.99 20.58 -12.65
N ASP A 578 -21.81 20.32 -13.62
CA ASP A 578 -21.96 18.99 -14.18
C ASP A 578 -20.64 18.51 -14.83
N ILE A 579 -20.53 17.19 -14.95
CA ILE A 579 -19.31 16.54 -15.44
C ILE A 579 -19.02 16.91 -16.90
N GLU A 580 -20.05 17.10 -17.73
CA GLU A 580 -19.92 17.47 -19.14
C GLU A 580 -19.41 18.90 -19.29
N THR A 581 -19.86 19.81 -18.44
CA THR A 581 -19.35 21.18 -18.37
C THR A 581 -17.90 21.20 -17.88
N CYS A 582 -17.56 20.38 -16.86
CA CYS A 582 -16.18 20.25 -16.39
C CYS A 582 -15.25 19.69 -17.47
N LYS A 583 -15.68 18.69 -18.24
CA LYS A 583 -14.95 18.14 -19.39
C LYS A 583 -14.73 19.17 -20.51
N LYS A 584 -15.77 19.94 -20.85
CA LYS A 584 -15.63 21.00 -21.87
C LYS A 584 -14.64 22.08 -21.46
N ARG A 585 -14.58 22.41 -20.18
CA ARG A 585 -13.66 23.43 -19.65
C ARG A 585 -12.23 22.92 -19.55
N ASP A 586 -12.01 21.69 -19.11
CA ASP A 586 -10.75 20.95 -18.89
C ASP A 586 -9.45 21.80 -18.93
N PRO A 587 -9.27 22.80 -18.05
CA PRO A 587 -8.17 23.76 -18.14
C PRO A 587 -6.78 23.12 -17.93
N LYS A 588 -6.72 21.90 -17.42
CA LYS A 588 -5.49 21.16 -17.11
C LYS A 588 -5.28 19.95 -18.00
N GLY A 589 -6.19 19.67 -18.92
CA GLY A 589 -6.16 18.50 -19.79
C GLY A 589 -6.29 17.16 -19.03
N LEU A 590 -6.89 17.15 -17.83
CA LEU A 590 -7.03 15.95 -17.01
C LEU A 590 -8.06 14.98 -17.59
N TYR A 591 -9.20 15.50 -18.08
CA TYR A 591 -10.22 14.69 -18.72
C TYR A 591 -9.71 14.12 -20.05
N ALA A 592 -9.01 14.93 -20.84
CA ALA A 592 -8.39 14.46 -22.08
C ALA A 592 -7.32 13.37 -21.84
N LYS A 593 -6.54 13.47 -20.78
CA LYS A 593 -5.57 12.44 -20.38
C LYS A 593 -6.25 11.18 -19.86
N PHE A 594 -7.37 11.33 -19.15
CA PHE A 594 -8.20 10.22 -18.69
C PHE A 594 -8.80 9.47 -19.88
N ASP A 595 -9.43 10.16 -20.81
CA ASP A 595 -10.04 9.57 -22.02
C ASP A 595 -8.98 8.90 -22.92
N ALA A 596 -7.75 9.38 -22.90
CA ALA A 596 -6.60 8.77 -23.57
C ALA A 596 -5.96 7.59 -22.80
N GLY A 597 -6.52 7.18 -21.66
CA GLY A 597 -6.01 6.09 -20.81
C GLY A 597 -4.67 6.37 -20.15
N LYS A 598 -4.23 7.63 -20.09
CA LYS A 598 -2.94 8.05 -19.51
C LYS A 598 -3.03 8.47 -18.03
N PHE A 599 -4.23 8.57 -17.51
CA PHE A 599 -4.51 8.99 -16.13
C PHE A 599 -5.74 8.27 -15.60
N ALA A 600 -5.72 7.87 -14.34
CA ALA A 600 -6.82 7.18 -13.65
C ALA A 600 -7.05 7.83 -12.28
N GLY A 601 -8.21 7.59 -11.66
CA GLY A 601 -8.57 8.18 -10.36
C GLY A 601 -9.09 9.61 -10.47
N LEU A 602 -9.76 9.98 -11.58
CA LEU A 602 -10.34 11.30 -11.77
C LEU A 602 -11.64 11.43 -10.98
N THR A 603 -11.64 12.31 -9.97
CA THR A 603 -12.82 12.56 -9.13
C THR A 603 -14.03 12.99 -9.96
N GLY A 604 -15.16 12.34 -9.74
CA GLY A 604 -16.41 12.54 -10.45
C GLY A 604 -16.57 11.67 -11.71
N VAL A 605 -15.52 10.96 -12.15
CA VAL A 605 -15.59 10.05 -13.31
C VAL A 605 -15.43 8.61 -12.83
N ASP A 606 -14.25 8.24 -12.34
CA ASP A 606 -13.93 6.90 -11.82
C ASP A 606 -13.59 6.92 -10.32
N ALA A 607 -13.51 8.10 -9.69
CA ALA A 607 -13.39 8.26 -8.25
C ALA A 607 -14.60 9.07 -7.70
N PRO A 608 -15.12 8.72 -6.50
CA PRO A 608 -16.31 9.35 -5.97
C PRO A 608 -16.08 10.81 -5.57
N TYR A 609 -17.14 11.62 -5.68
CA TYR A 609 -17.25 12.93 -5.07
C TYR A 609 -18.52 12.95 -4.20
N GLU A 610 -18.37 13.22 -2.91
CA GLU A 610 -19.46 13.31 -1.96
C GLU A 610 -19.85 14.78 -1.77
N GLU A 611 -21.02 15.17 -2.25
CA GLU A 611 -21.52 16.54 -2.14
C GLU A 611 -21.64 17.00 -0.68
N PRO A 612 -21.35 18.27 -0.35
CA PRO A 612 -21.61 18.83 0.97
C PRO A 612 -23.09 18.75 1.36
N LYS A 613 -23.36 18.45 2.63
CA LYS A 613 -24.76 18.38 3.13
C LYS A 613 -25.38 19.75 3.39
N ASP A 614 -24.59 20.66 3.96
CA ASP A 614 -25.05 21.99 4.39
C ASP A 614 -23.93 23.03 4.16
N PRO A 615 -23.58 23.33 2.90
CA PRO A 615 -22.57 24.33 2.60
C PRO A 615 -23.10 25.74 2.89
N LEU A 616 -22.24 26.67 3.27
CA LEU A 616 -22.58 28.08 3.44
C LEU A 616 -23.22 28.67 2.18
N LEU A 617 -22.72 28.25 1.01
CA LEU A 617 -23.22 28.61 -0.32
C LEU A 617 -23.07 27.44 -1.28
N HIS A 618 -24.05 27.28 -2.15
CA HIS A 618 -24.03 26.38 -3.29
C HIS A 618 -24.04 27.23 -4.57
N LEU A 619 -22.96 27.17 -5.34
CA LEU A 619 -22.75 27.93 -6.58
C LEU A 619 -22.89 26.99 -7.77
N LYS A 620 -23.81 27.28 -8.67
CA LYS A 620 -24.02 26.54 -9.91
C LYS A 620 -23.34 27.26 -11.06
N THR A 621 -22.07 26.93 -11.33
CA THR A 621 -21.23 27.67 -12.28
C THR A 621 -21.57 27.42 -13.75
N GLU A 622 -22.52 26.59 -14.04
CA GLU A 622 -23.12 26.42 -15.38
C GLU A 622 -24.27 27.41 -15.63
N GLU A 623 -24.96 27.84 -14.57
CA GLU A 623 -26.09 28.77 -14.62
C GLU A 623 -25.66 30.21 -14.32
N GLU A 624 -24.49 30.42 -13.72
CA GLU A 624 -24.01 31.71 -13.20
C GLU A 624 -22.68 32.12 -13.85
N THR A 625 -22.50 33.40 -14.05
CA THR A 625 -21.19 33.94 -14.45
C THR A 625 -20.21 33.88 -13.27
N VAL A 626 -18.91 33.94 -13.58
CA VAL A 626 -17.87 33.94 -12.55
C VAL A 626 -18.02 35.16 -11.63
N GLU A 627 -18.36 36.30 -12.17
CA GLU A 627 -18.58 37.56 -11.46
C GLU A 627 -19.77 37.44 -10.50
N GLU A 628 -20.89 36.86 -10.90
CA GLU A 628 -22.06 36.63 -10.05
C GLU A 628 -21.73 35.66 -8.91
N SER A 629 -21.05 34.56 -9.20
CA SER A 629 -20.59 33.60 -8.19
C SER A 629 -19.68 34.26 -7.17
N VAL A 630 -18.70 35.07 -7.61
CA VAL A 630 -17.79 35.80 -6.72
C VAL A 630 -18.53 36.83 -5.88
N GLU A 631 -19.49 37.57 -6.42
CA GLU A 631 -20.30 38.55 -5.64
C GLU A 631 -21.14 37.85 -4.56
N LYS A 632 -21.71 36.69 -4.85
CA LYS A 632 -22.45 35.90 -3.85
C LYS A 632 -21.57 35.53 -2.68
N VAL A 633 -20.37 34.98 -2.96
CA VAL A 633 -19.39 34.60 -1.90
C VAL A 633 -18.94 35.84 -1.15
N LEU A 634 -18.55 36.90 -1.84
CA LEU A 634 -18.09 38.16 -1.27
C LEU A 634 -19.11 38.77 -0.28
N ASN A 635 -20.38 38.87 -0.69
CA ASN A 635 -21.44 39.43 0.13
C ASN A 635 -21.74 38.59 1.38
N ARG A 636 -21.45 37.29 1.34
CA ARG A 636 -21.62 36.40 2.49
C ARG A 636 -20.41 36.48 3.43
N VAL A 637 -19.21 36.44 2.85
CA VAL A 637 -17.94 36.46 3.58
C VAL A 637 -17.73 37.81 4.29
N ILE A 638 -18.00 38.94 3.62
CA ILE A 638 -17.78 40.27 4.21
C ILE A 638 -18.55 40.47 5.50
N LYS A 639 -19.76 39.89 5.63
CA LYS A 639 -20.58 39.95 6.87
C LYS A 639 -19.97 39.14 8.04
N VAL A 640 -19.00 38.27 7.74
CA VAL A 640 -18.34 37.43 8.77
C VAL A 640 -16.99 38.02 9.14
N VAL A 641 -16.27 38.60 8.17
CA VAL A 641 -14.89 39.07 8.37
C VAL A 641 -14.78 40.56 8.71
N VAL A 642 -15.68 41.36 8.25
CA VAL A 642 -15.80 42.80 8.58
C VAL A 642 -16.94 43.02 9.52
#